data_83c92b9dfdf46c463e2dd35a8a57cc26
#
_entry.id   83c92b9dfdf46c463e2dd35a8a57cc26
#
_cell.length_a   1.000
_cell.length_b   1.000
_cell.length_c   1.000
_cell.angle_alpha   90.00
_cell.angle_beta   90.00
_cell.angle_gamma   90.00
#
_symmetry.space_group_name_H-M   'P 1'
#
loop_
_entity.id
_entity.type
_entity.pdbx_description
1 polymer ?
#
loop_
_entity_poly.entity_id
_entity_poly.type
_entity_poly.pdbx_seq_one_letter_code
_entity_poly.pdbx_strand_id
1 'polypeptide(L)'
;MRRRLLLFFLPSIYTPASLANEALWNCAQSQDSKEWVCVGEKGAAQKNDTTQTPATPEAVGTTRDNPVRATQPIAAEPVENTQPMTAEPERVVAPKNESFSHIQHNPVEELRPTSPAEPESAPVEKVELEAATPKPPVRTKTDNNAPQPAQSATDNKTPQTGGDTPGWSCGAQAADNNWDCKLVGADPKGEARPAETETPGSGISLLTPAFDHNEELTFNNLKAQLKYDPWQNCLAPASAKPGFVPGKDLRPASPLDINSDYAEIFDNEIYSYLGNVEMTRADQRSFSNNASYDTVSETLDLQGSVYYSEDELALHSESASLNLASDRARLRDALFIAPATPLRGRAKALYRESSSMSRYKDVAYTSCRPGNQDWVVHASELKLNKTTGKGAAKNAWLEFKGAPVFYSPYLSFPIDDRRLSGFLAPSFGNTQRGGISLSAPYYWNIAPNYDATLRPRYLSKRGAVMGGTLRYLTEITKGTTDLEFMPHDSLRDKARYLAAIKNTSQFTPHISSNMDLNYVSDKDYFSDLGNALSTSTYSSYLVSQANLGYANEGVAVRGHIDNYQSIDKAITSAGLPYRRLPQVNLNLNHAFTFMPLNTVMDTEYVYFQHDALVNGQRTNVRPSVSFPMQTASAFVSPKLSLQYTQYALNNPKGGAVLASDGPSRTLPIFSTDTGLYLEKDVNFSNHSYLHTLEPRLFYLYIPRTDQSTIPIFDSALYDFSFNSMFLENRFSGTDRLQDANQLTAALTTRLVDAKSGREKLKLSVGEIAYFQDRKVTLSSNYPGSLNYPIETDRFSNLVTELGAELTDRVSLSTGAQWNPHLNAVVRHNAMLHYLNKPDANKPGEIVNFGYRYRKNTLLPIPPGYPPDSRPYDIFQSDVSFHWPVYNDWSAVGRWTYSLLNNSTQDGFFGFEKENCCWTFRFIGRRWINSSTLNLNNPVLQNSLPVVDATGISQTGVFFEVELKGFTGIGEKLDQFFEKQIYGYRKSEK
;
A
#
# COMPACT_ATOMS: atom_id res chain seq x y z
N MET A 1 -27.67 -32.68 26.61
CA MET A 1 -28.79 -32.81 25.69
C MET A 1 -29.61 -31.54 25.68
N ARG A 2 -29.74 -30.95 24.58
CA ARG A 2 -30.57 -29.90 23.99
C ARG A 2 -29.69 -28.86 23.27
N ARG A 3 -29.55 -29.12 21.97
CA ARG A 3 -29.02 -28.19 20.97
C ARG A 3 -29.98 -27.01 20.87
N ARG A 4 -29.50 -25.78 21.09
CA ARG A 4 -30.16 -24.57 20.60
C ARG A 4 -29.33 -24.04 19.42
N LEU A 5 -29.88 -24.26 18.25
CA LEU A 5 -29.48 -23.64 16.99
C LEU A 5 -29.78 -22.13 17.12
N LEU A 6 -28.77 -21.30 17.07
CA LEU A 6 -28.96 -19.87 16.83
C LEU A 6 -29.05 -19.68 15.33
N LEU A 7 -30.25 -19.47 14.84
CA LEU A 7 -30.56 -18.95 13.53
C LEU A 7 -30.06 -17.49 13.45
N PHE A 8 -28.99 -17.25 12.70
CA PHE A 8 -28.66 -15.92 12.27
C PHE A 8 -29.60 -15.52 11.14
N PHE A 9 -30.29 -14.39 11.33
CA PHE A 9 -31.11 -13.72 10.34
C PHE A 9 -30.28 -13.37 9.10
N LEU A 10 -30.48 -14.15 8.03
CA LEU A 10 -30.36 -13.67 6.68
C LEU A 10 -31.62 -12.86 6.37
N PRO A 11 -31.56 -11.63 5.93
CA PRO A 11 -32.74 -10.96 5.40
C PRO A 11 -33.16 -11.72 4.13
N SER A 12 -34.31 -12.38 4.22
CA SER A 12 -35.03 -12.95 3.09
C SER A 12 -35.25 -11.83 2.05
N ILE A 13 -34.66 -12.00 0.89
CA ILE A 13 -35.00 -11.21 -0.29
C ILE A 13 -36.37 -11.67 -0.76
N TYR A 14 -37.42 -11.04 -0.25
CA TYR A 14 -38.73 -11.06 -0.90
C TYR A 14 -38.72 -9.98 -1.98
N THR A 15 -38.74 -10.40 -3.23
CA THR A 15 -39.04 -9.51 -4.35
C THR A 15 -40.55 -9.33 -4.48
N PRO A 16 -41.10 -8.14 -4.33
CA PRO A 16 -42.35 -7.83 -4.99
C PRO A 16 -42.01 -7.41 -6.43
N ALA A 17 -42.52 -8.15 -7.38
CA ALA A 17 -42.61 -7.69 -8.75
C ALA A 17 -43.54 -6.47 -8.77
N SER A 18 -42.98 -5.30 -8.91
CA SER A 18 -43.70 -4.08 -9.30
C SER A 18 -42.80 -3.30 -10.26
N LEU A 19 -43.33 -3.09 -11.44
CA LEU A 19 -42.91 -2.27 -12.55
C LEU A 19 -42.01 -1.10 -12.11
N ALA A 20 -40.71 -1.21 -12.36
CA ALA A 20 -39.78 -0.12 -12.26
C ALA A 20 -39.78 0.65 -13.57
N ASN A 21 -40.20 1.90 -13.54
CA ASN A 21 -39.89 2.89 -14.55
C ASN A 21 -38.35 3.00 -14.64
N GLU A 22 -37.80 2.74 -15.81
CA GLU A 22 -36.41 3.00 -16.12
C GLU A 22 -36.15 4.50 -16.04
N ALA A 23 -35.52 4.95 -15.00
CA ALA A 23 -34.95 6.32 -14.94
C ALA A 23 -33.74 6.35 -15.88
N LEU A 24 -33.85 7.01 -17.00
CA LEU A 24 -32.73 7.29 -17.91
C LEU A 24 -31.77 8.27 -17.24
N TRP A 25 -30.57 7.79 -16.93
CA TRP A 25 -29.47 8.64 -16.48
C TRP A 25 -28.69 9.16 -17.67
N ASN A 26 -28.55 10.46 -17.80
CA ASN A 26 -27.71 11.10 -18.78
C ASN A 26 -26.35 11.41 -18.13
N CYS A 27 -25.33 10.65 -18.50
CA CYS A 27 -23.98 10.80 -17.98
C CYS A 27 -23.09 11.48 -19.00
N ALA A 28 -22.45 12.58 -18.64
CA ALA A 28 -21.45 13.26 -19.45
C ALA A 28 -20.15 13.43 -18.66
N GLN A 29 -19.02 13.31 -19.34
CA GLN A 29 -17.74 13.56 -18.74
C GLN A 29 -17.51 15.08 -18.63
N SER A 30 -17.18 15.55 -17.43
CA SER A 30 -16.84 16.97 -17.22
C SER A 30 -15.60 17.36 -18.02
N GLN A 31 -15.62 18.51 -18.68
CA GLN A 31 -14.49 19.01 -19.47
C GLN A 31 -13.24 19.34 -18.63
N ASP A 32 -13.37 19.49 -17.33
CA ASP A 32 -12.28 19.92 -16.43
C ASP A 32 -11.85 18.88 -15.40
N SER A 33 -12.50 17.73 -15.30
CA SER A 33 -12.13 16.66 -14.39
C SER A 33 -12.41 15.31 -15.02
N LYS A 34 -11.59 14.31 -14.68
CA LYS A 34 -11.78 12.90 -15.11
C LYS A 34 -13.00 12.23 -14.48
N GLU A 35 -13.95 12.99 -13.95
CA GLU A 35 -15.14 12.48 -13.28
C GLU A 35 -16.35 12.51 -14.19
N TRP A 36 -17.13 11.43 -14.14
CA TRP A 36 -18.41 11.34 -14.82
C TRP A 36 -19.50 11.98 -13.95
N VAL A 37 -20.18 13.00 -14.48
CA VAL A 37 -21.36 13.61 -13.85
C VAL A 37 -22.60 13.00 -14.47
N CYS A 38 -23.37 12.27 -13.68
CA CYS A 38 -24.66 11.68 -14.10
C CYS A 38 -25.81 12.47 -13.48
N VAL A 39 -26.70 13.00 -14.32
CA VAL A 39 -27.90 13.72 -13.87
C VAL A 39 -29.13 12.88 -14.21
N GLY A 40 -29.89 12.52 -13.18
CA GLY A 40 -31.17 11.82 -13.33
C GLY A 40 -32.30 12.79 -13.54
N GLU A 41 -33.04 12.70 -14.65
CA GLU A 41 -34.27 13.45 -14.84
C GLU A 41 -35.41 12.86 -14.00
N LYS A 42 -35.99 13.67 -13.11
CA LYS A 42 -37.25 13.36 -12.41
C LYS A 42 -38.40 13.45 -13.40
N GLY A 43 -39.03 12.32 -13.71
CA GLY A 43 -40.22 12.29 -14.56
C GLY A 43 -41.33 13.16 -14.02
N ALA A 44 -41.73 14.16 -14.83
CA ALA A 44 -42.94 14.96 -14.63
C ALA A 44 -44.16 14.15 -15.08
N ALA A 45 -45.17 14.12 -14.25
CA ALA A 45 -46.45 13.45 -14.49
C ALA A 45 -47.16 14.03 -15.75
N GLN A 46 -47.59 13.14 -16.65
CA GLN A 46 -48.39 13.43 -17.82
C GLN A 46 -49.73 14.07 -17.44
N LYS A 47 -50.09 15.18 -18.10
CA LYS A 47 -51.44 15.51 -18.47
C LYS A 47 -51.48 15.72 -19.98
N ASN A 48 -52.37 14.97 -20.62
CA ASN A 48 -52.71 15.09 -22.04
C ASN A 48 -53.38 16.43 -22.32
N ASP A 49 -53.08 17.14 -23.37
CA ASP A 49 -53.93 17.31 -24.55
C ASP A 49 -53.28 18.16 -25.65
N THR A 50 -53.40 17.63 -26.82
CA THR A 50 -53.52 18.15 -28.22
C THR A 50 -53.01 19.54 -28.66
N THR A 51 -52.25 19.48 -29.72
CA THR A 51 -52.23 20.25 -31.00
C THR A 51 -51.49 21.58 -31.13
N GLN A 52 -50.61 21.54 -32.15
CA GLN A 52 -50.19 22.57 -33.13
C GLN A 52 -49.07 23.55 -32.85
N THR A 53 -48.02 23.41 -33.64
CA THR A 53 -46.99 24.38 -34.06
C THR A 53 -47.53 25.48 -34.98
N PRO A 54 -46.77 26.47 -35.47
CA PRO A 54 -45.63 27.26 -34.95
C PRO A 54 -45.76 28.77 -35.14
N ALA A 55 -44.88 29.62 -34.57
CA ALA A 55 -44.22 30.78 -35.21
C ALA A 55 -43.72 31.83 -34.21
N THR A 56 -42.51 32.25 -34.38
CA THR A 56 -41.88 33.53 -33.94
C THR A 56 -42.36 34.66 -34.86
N PRO A 57 -42.14 35.99 -34.59
CA PRO A 57 -41.41 36.72 -33.55
C PRO A 57 -42.08 38.08 -33.16
N GLU A 58 -41.28 38.92 -32.42
CA GLU A 58 -41.33 40.39 -32.28
C GLU A 58 -42.14 41.04 -31.17
N ALA A 59 -41.46 41.65 -30.32
CA ALA A 59 -41.27 43.05 -29.84
C ALA A 59 -42.49 43.96 -29.49
N VAL A 60 -42.24 44.81 -28.49
CA VAL A 60 -42.76 46.14 -28.21
C VAL A 60 -43.88 46.27 -27.16
N GLY A 61 -43.56 46.89 -26.05
CA GLY A 61 -44.21 48.16 -25.68
C GLY A 61 -45.00 48.25 -24.36
N THR A 62 -44.37 48.94 -23.43
CA THR A 62 -44.93 50.01 -22.58
C THR A 62 -46.06 49.76 -21.58
N THR A 63 -45.87 50.06 -20.35
CA THR A 63 -46.09 51.19 -19.44
C THR A 63 -46.77 50.85 -18.12
N ARG A 64 -46.22 51.44 -17.04
CA ARG A 64 -46.80 52.01 -15.81
C ARG A 64 -47.54 51.12 -14.83
N ASP A 65 -47.32 51.14 -13.53
CA ASP A 65 -47.04 52.23 -12.60
C ASP A 65 -46.47 51.70 -11.29
N ASN A 66 -45.62 52.49 -10.69
CA ASN A 66 -45.03 52.50 -9.33
C ASN A 66 -46.14 52.81 -8.26
N PRO A 67 -45.82 52.86 -6.93
CA PRO A 67 -44.52 53.02 -6.26
C PRO A 67 -44.35 52.38 -4.84
N VAL A 68 -43.15 52.66 -4.30
CA VAL A 68 -42.73 52.96 -2.93
C VAL A 68 -41.88 51.96 -2.16
N ARG A 69 -40.59 52.22 -2.17
CA ARG A 69 -39.63 52.62 -1.14
C ARG A 69 -39.32 51.62 -0.01
N ALA A 70 -38.10 51.20 0.32
CA ALA A 70 -36.91 52.01 0.59
C ALA A 70 -35.64 51.16 0.66
N THR A 71 -34.63 51.77 0.15
CA THR A 71 -33.24 52.00 0.53
C THR A 71 -32.25 50.87 0.64
N GLN A 72 -31.39 50.83 -0.38
CA GLN A 72 -29.99 50.40 -0.29
C GLN A 72 -29.11 51.53 0.25
N PRO A 73 -27.86 51.22 0.70
CA PRO A 73 -26.77 51.82 -0.04
C PRO A 73 -25.61 50.84 -0.35
N ILE A 74 -25.20 50.92 -1.58
CA ILE A 74 -23.91 51.33 -2.17
C ILE A 74 -22.78 50.33 -2.06
N ALA A 75 -22.41 49.81 -3.22
CA ALA A 75 -21.20 49.14 -3.59
C ALA A 75 -20.00 50.09 -3.62
N ALA A 76 -18.81 49.59 -3.28
CA ALA A 76 -17.53 50.08 -3.76
C ALA A 76 -16.62 48.94 -4.10
N GLU A 77 -16.11 48.93 -5.32
CA GLU A 77 -15.13 48.02 -5.91
C GLU A 77 -13.69 48.37 -5.53
N PRO A 78 -12.66 47.65 -5.99
CA PRO A 78 -11.74 46.91 -5.15
C PRO A 78 -10.36 47.55 -5.12
N VAL A 79 -9.59 47.26 -4.08
CA VAL A 79 -8.14 47.48 -4.10
C VAL A 79 -7.45 46.18 -3.76
N GLU A 80 -6.67 45.75 -4.72
CA GLU A 80 -5.62 44.77 -4.69
C GLU A 80 -4.67 45.02 -3.53
N ASN A 81 -4.51 44.05 -2.60
CA ASN A 81 -3.19 43.85 -1.99
C ASN A 81 -3.09 42.56 -1.19
N THR A 82 -2.07 41.79 -1.58
CA THR A 82 -1.19 40.93 -0.77
C THR A 82 -1.75 40.28 0.48
N GLN A 83 -1.93 38.96 0.35
CA GLN A 83 -2.06 38.01 1.45
C GLN A 83 -0.81 38.01 2.34
N PRO A 84 -0.94 38.09 3.66
CA PRO A 84 -0.02 37.43 4.55
C PRO A 84 -0.51 36.00 4.77
N MET A 85 0.37 35.03 4.55
CA MET A 85 0.20 33.65 5.00
C MET A 85 -0.01 33.66 6.51
N THR A 86 -1.24 33.48 6.94
CA THR A 86 -1.51 33.04 8.31
C THR A 86 -1.23 31.54 8.38
N ALA A 87 -0.13 31.18 8.99
CA ALA A 87 0.05 29.84 9.52
C ALA A 87 -1.12 29.60 10.51
N GLU A 88 -1.97 28.67 10.16
CA GLU A 88 -2.98 28.14 11.05
C GLU A 88 -2.24 27.50 12.26
N PRO A 89 -2.49 27.92 13.49
CA PRO A 89 -1.91 27.25 14.63
C PRO A 89 -2.52 25.85 14.66
N GLU A 90 -1.66 24.83 14.66
CA GLU A 90 -2.05 23.46 14.99
C GLU A 90 -2.95 23.51 16.22
N ARG A 91 -4.23 23.23 16.03
CA ARG A 91 -5.14 22.97 17.14
C ARG A 91 -4.49 21.84 17.93
N VAL A 92 -4.10 22.14 19.13
CA VAL A 92 -3.91 21.12 20.16
C VAL A 92 -5.28 20.47 20.34
N VAL A 93 -5.53 19.42 19.57
CA VAL A 93 -6.67 18.55 19.75
C VAL A 93 -6.40 17.88 21.09
N ALA A 94 -7.14 18.27 22.11
CA ALA A 94 -7.25 17.47 23.31
C ALA A 94 -7.53 16.03 22.86
N PRO A 95 -6.80 15.05 23.38
CA PRO A 95 -7.02 13.66 22.97
C PRO A 95 -8.49 13.36 23.23
N LYS A 96 -9.24 13.12 22.16
CA LYS A 96 -10.55 12.49 22.31
C LYS A 96 -10.30 11.25 23.13
N ASN A 97 -11.09 11.04 24.15
CA ASN A 97 -11.17 9.78 24.88
C ASN A 97 -11.57 8.67 23.89
N GLU A 98 -10.63 8.23 23.10
CA GLU A 98 -10.76 6.99 22.38
C GLU A 98 -10.42 5.91 23.40
N SER A 99 -11.48 5.29 23.86
CA SER A 99 -11.34 4.08 24.66
C SER A 99 -10.39 3.13 23.95
N PHE A 100 -9.35 2.70 24.65
CA PHE A 100 -8.36 1.74 24.21
C PHE A 100 -9.03 0.39 23.87
N SER A 101 -9.77 0.32 22.79
CA SER A 101 -10.18 -0.94 22.17
C SER A 101 -9.37 -1.28 20.94
N HIS A 102 -8.42 -0.44 20.55
CA HIS A 102 -7.57 -0.65 19.39
C HIS A 102 -6.12 -0.37 19.70
N ILE A 103 -5.54 -1.28 20.47
CA ILE A 103 -4.13 -1.54 20.24
C ILE A 103 -4.06 -2.57 19.10
N GLN A 104 -4.42 -2.17 17.90
CA GLN A 104 -3.74 -2.70 16.75
C GLN A 104 -2.37 -2.04 16.78
N HIS A 105 -1.42 -2.77 17.32
CA HIS A 105 -0.04 -2.37 17.28
C HIS A 105 0.38 -2.26 15.81
N ASN A 106 0.59 -1.03 15.37
CA ASN A 106 1.57 -0.82 14.34
C ASN A 106 2.90 -1.35 14.89
N PRO A 107 3.57 -2.29 14.22
CA PRO A 107 4.75 -2.96 14.74
C PRO A 107 6.01 -2.10 14.70
N VAL A 108 5.91 -0.78 14.74
CA VAL A 108 7.05 0.10 14.50
C VAL A 108 7.57 0.74 15.77
N GLU A 109 6.95 0.60 16.91
CA GLU A 109 7.46 1.34 18.06
C GLU A 109 7.46 0.53 19.32
N GLU A 110 8.50 -0.13 19.56
CA GLU A 110 9.17 -0.17 20.83
C GLU A 110 10.20 -1.26 20.92
N LEU A 111 11.36 -0.86 21.11
CA LEU A 111 12.57 -1.62 21.24
C LEU A 111 12.99 -1.68 22.71
N ARG A 112 13.72 -2.62 23.10
CA ARG A 112 13.91 -3.00 24.44
C ARG A 112 15.28 -3.30 24.99
N PRO A 113 15.54 -3.17 26.24
CA PRO A 113 16.76 -3.62 26.90
C PRO A 113 16.69 -4.51 28.11
N THR A 114 17.74 -5.25 28.34
CA THR A 114 18.07 -5.79 29.63
C THR A 114 19.44 -5.43 30.13
N SER A 115 19.52 -5.47 31.42
CA SER A 115 20.74 -5.52 32.17
C SER A 115 21.37 -6.90 32.10
N PRO A 116 22.68 -7.02 31.89
CA PRO A 116 23.38 -8.30 32.07
C PRO A 116 23.55 -8.61 33.56
N ALA A 117 23.24 -9.82 33.97
CA ALA A 117 23.68 -10.35 35.25
C ALA A 117 25.20 -10.44 35.28
N GLU A 118 25.81 -9.96 36.33
CA GLU A 118 27.21 -10.24 36.64
C GLU A 118 27.45 -11.73 36.69
N PRO A 119 28.50 -12.27 36.04
CA PRO A 119 28.84 -13.67 36.18
C PRO A 119 29.59 -13.90 37.50
N GLU A 120 29.03 -14.72 38.35
CA GLU A 120 29.69 -15.31 39.48
C GLU A 120 30.84 -16.19 39.00
N SER A 121 32.01 -15.95 39.51
CA SER A 121 33.25 -16.66 39.21
C SER A 121 33.22 -18.09 39.71
N ALA A 122 33.41 -19.05 38.82
CA ALA A 122 33.81 -20.42 39.14
C ALA A 122 35.22 -20.73 38.54
N PRO A 123 35.99 -21.61 39.16
CA PRO A 123 37.43 -21.61 39.01
C PRO A 123 37.91 -22.27 37.71
N VAL A 124 39.01 -21.70 37.23
CA VAL A 124 39.78 -22.07 36.07
C VAL A 124 40.48 -23.40 36.22
N GLU A 125 40.23 -24.35 35.36
CA GLU A 125 41.12 -25.48 35.09
C GLU A 125 41.82 -25.22 33.74
N LYS A 126 43.15 -25.11 33.82
CA LYS A 126 44.04 -24.90 32.68
C LYS A 126 44.18 -26.19 31.89
N VAL A 127 43.85 -26.12 30.61
CA VAL A 127 44.41 -27.05 29.62
C VAL A 127 45.06 -26.20 28.51
N GLU A 128 46.36 -26.35 28.45
CA GLU A 128 47.30 -25.80 27.49
C GLU A 128 47.24 -26.66 26.21
N LEU A 129 46.98 -26.05 25.06
CA LEU A 129 47.20 -26.68 23.76
C LEU A 129 47.78 -25.66 22.78
N GLU A 130 48.89 -26.11 22.21
CA GLU A 130 49.84 -25.42 21.35
C GLU A 130 49.23 -24.75 20.10
N ALA A 131 49.83 -23.63 19.76
CA ALA A 131 49.65 -22.91 18.51
C ALA A 131 50.33 -23.61 17.34
N ALA A 132 49.62 -23.91 16.29
CA ALA A 132 50.20 -24.25 14.99
C ALA A 132 49.87 -23.15 13.98
N THR A 133 50.87 -22.42 13.58
CA THR A 133 50.86 -21.46 12.45
C THR A 133 50.94 -22.18 11.10
N PRO A 134 50.17 -21.87 10.09
CA PRO A 134 50.46 -22.29 8.73
C PRO A 134 51.31 -21.25 7.99
N LYS A 135 52.38 -21.73 7.40
CA LYS A 135 53.28 -21.02 6.46
C LYS A 135 52.63 -20.74 5.11
N PRO A 136 53.03 -19.68 4.43
CA PRO A 136 52.55 -19.34 3.09
C PRO A 136 53.19 -20.21 1.99
N PRO A 137 52.48 -20.42 0.86
CA PRO A 137 53.04 -21.18 -0.24
C PRO A 137 53.98 -20.34 -1.14
N VAL A 138 55.01 -21.05 -1.57
CA VAL A 138 56.18 -20.68 -2.39
C VAL A 138 55.73 -20.25 -3.80
N ARG A 139 56.33 -19.16 -4.28
CA ARG A 139 56.38 -18.77 -5.71
C ARG A 139 57.26 -19.72 -6.48
N THR A 140 56.79 -20.25 -7.60
CA THR A 140 57.62 -20.71 -8.72
C THR A 140 57.47 -19.79 -9.91
N LYS A 141 58.62 -19.33 -10.37
CA LYS A 141 58.90 -18.61 -11.63
C LYS A 141 58.91 -19.62 -12.76
N THR A 142 58.52 -19.16 -13.91
CA THR A 142 59.05 -19.38 -15.28
C THR A 142 57.97 -18.87 -16.25
N ASP A 143 58.25 -18.31 -17.32
CA ASP A 143 59.26 -17.61 -18.11
C ASP A 143 58.54 -16.98 -19.31
N ASN A 144 59.05 -15.86 -19.73
CA ASN A 144 58.64 -15.08 -20.88
C ASN A 144 58.62 -15.89 -22.17
N ASN A 145 57.64 -15.59 -23.05
CA ASN A 145 57.95 -15.21 -24.44
C ASN A 145 56.68 -14.62 -25.14
N ALA A 146 56.72 -13.34 -25.37
CA ALA A 146 55.98 -12.69 -26.43
C ALA A 146 56.83 -12.66 -27.72
N PRO A 147 56.21 -12.60 -28.86
CA PRO A 147 56.72 -11.68 -29.89
C PRO A 147 55.67 -10.71 -30.39
N GLN A 148 56.11 -9.48 -30.51
CA GLN A 148 55.48 -8.35 -31.17
C GLN A 148 55.77 -8.36 -32.70
N PRO A 149 55.14 -7.45 -33.45
CA PRO A 149 54.70 -7.64 -34.81
C PRO A 149 55.71 -7.14 -35.83
N ALA A 150 55.66 -7.68 -37.05
CA ALA A 150 56.40 -7.15 -38.20
C ALA A 150 55.48 -6.50 -39.21
N GLN A 151 55.85 -5.31 -39.61
CA GLN A 151 55.27 -4.47 -40.65
C GLN A 151 55.68 -4.91 -42.05
N SER A 152 54.72 -4.65 -42.96
CA SER A 152 54.91 -4.22 -44.35
C SER A 152 55.67 -5.06 -45.37
N ALA A 153 55.00 -5.35 -46.45
CA ALA A 153 55.39 -4.89 -47.77
C ALA A 153 54.33 -5.24 -48.85
N THR A 154 54.01 -4.26 -49.59
CA THR A 154 53.35 -4.25 -50.92
C THR A 154 53.82 -5.36 -51.83
N ASP A 155 52.85 -6.02 -52.52
CA ASP A 155 52.95 -6.11 -54.01
C ASP A 155 51.57 -6.59 -54.59
N ASN A 156 51.29 -5.96 -55.71
CA ASN A 156 50.20 -6.21 -56.67
C ASN A 156 50.27 -7.65 -57.21
N LYS A 157 49.14 -8.27 -57.32
CA LYS A 157 48.64 -9.06 -58.46
C LYS A 157 47.22 -9.50 -58.30
N THR A 158 46.37 -8.95 -59.23
CA THR A 158 45.08 -9.53 -59.52
C THR A 158 45.22 -10.95 -60.08
N PRO A 159 44.34 -11.88 -59.71
CA PRO A 159 43.57 -12.59 -60.73
C PRO A 159 42.11 -12.57 -60.46
N GLN A 160 41.36 -12.33 -61.48
CA GLN A 160 39.93 -12.64 -61.59
C GLN A 160 39.68 -14.12 -61.32
N THR A 161 38.76 -14.41 -60.44
CA THR A 161 37.88 -15.62 -60.56
C THR A 161 36.52 -15.20 -60.10
N GLY A 162 35.59 -15.32 -61.03
CA GLY A 162 34.16 -15.10 -60.81
C GLY A 162 33.60 -16.12 -59.79
N GLY A 163 32.84 -15.60 -58.89
CA GLY A 163 31.88 -16.37 -58.09
C GLY A 163 30.53 -16.22 -58.75
N ASP A 164 30.06 -17.28 -59.40
CA ASP A 164 28.73 -17.37 -59.97
C ASP A 164 27.65 -17.26 -58.92
N THR A 165 27.05 -16.08 -58.84
CA THR A 165 25.69 -15.95 -58.27
C THR A 165 24.69 -16.43 -59.35
N PRO A 166 23.74 -17.35 -59.00
CA PRO A 166 22.68 -17.77 -59.95
C PRO A 166 21.87 -16.53 -60.36
N GLY A 167 21.95 -16.20 -61.62
CA GLY A 167 21.21 -15.08 -62.21
C GLY A 167 20.34 -15.54 -63.39
N TRP A 168 19.24 -14.85 -63.62
CA TRP A 168 18.41 -15.05 -64.81
C TRP A 168 19.07 -14.36 -66.00
N SER A 169 19.29 -15.13 -67.05
CA SER A 169 19.69 -14.57 -68.36
C SER A 169 18.44 -14.65 -69.24
N CYS A 170 17.96 -13.48 -69.64
CA CYS A 170 16.83 -13.32 -70.56
C CYS A 170 17.28 -12.82 -71.93
N GLY A 171 16.88 -13.48 -73.00
CA GLY A 171 17.14 -13.09 -74.41
C GLY A 171 15.85 -13.12 -75.21
N ALA A 172 15.70 -12.12 -76.11
CA ALA A 172 14.57 -12.11 -77.06
C ALA A 172 14.75 -13.16 -78.17
N GLN A 173 13.80 -14.02 -78.41
CA GLN A 173 13.76 -14.97 -79.53
C GLN A 173 13.37 -14.22 -80.79
N ALA A 174 14.15 -14.37 -81.82
CA ALA A 174 13.98 -13.62 -83.09
C ALA A 174 12.79 -13.99 -83.92
N ALA A 175 11.92 -14.89 -83.45
CA ALA A 175 10.75 -15.41 -84.24
C ALA A 175 9.40 -14.95 -83.66
N ASP A 176 9.23 -14.66 -82.33
CA ASP A 176 7.90 -14.51 -81.76
C ASP A 176 7.77 -13.37 -80.69
N ASN A 177 8.69 -12.40 -80.65
CA ASN A 177 8.65 -11.31 -79.71
C ASN A 177 8.46 -11.73 -78.21
N ASN A 178 8.77 -12.99 -77.89
CA ASN A 178 8.72 -13.49 -76.47
C ASN A 178 10.13 -13.51 -75.92
N TRP A 179 10.26 -13.15 -74.64
CA TRP A 179 11.48 -13.26 -73.85
C TRP A 179 11.59 -14.66 -73.25
N ASP A 180 12.68 -15.39 -73.56
CA ASP A 180 13.02 -16.65 -72.91
C ASP A 180 14.08 -16.38 -71.83
N CYS A 181 13.71 -16.60 -70.55
CA CYS A 181 14.57 -16.38 -69.39
C CYS A 181 14.99 -17.72 -68.83
N LYS A 182 16.31 -17.98 -68.81
CA LYS A 182 16.89 -19.21 -68.22
C LYS A 182 17.77 -18.86 -67.01
N LEU A 183 17.61 -19.64 -65.96
CA LEU A 183 18.48 -19.58 -64.80
C LEU A 183 19.87 -20.17 -65.17
N VAL A 184 20.89 -19.37 -65.20
CA VAL A 184 22.27 -19.80 -65.57
C VAL A 184 23.02 -20.04 -64.25
N GLY A 185 23.50 -21.32 -64.09
CA GLY A 185 24.24 -21.71 -62.88
C GLY A 185 23.66 -22.82 -62.05
N ALA A 186 22.60 -23.52 -62.51
CA ALA A 186 22.10 -24.71 -61.82
C ALA A 186 22.61 -25.98 -62.52
N ASP A 187 23.44 -26.74 -61.86
CA ASP A 187 23.96 -28.04 -62.33
C ASP A 187 22.84 -29.10 -62.35
N PRO A 188 22.58 -29.81 -63.47
CA PRO A 188 21.44 -30.77 -63.57
C PRO A 188 21.84 -32.19 -63.14
N LYS A 189 22.48 -32.38 -62.00
CA LYS A 189 22.70 -33.68 -61.38
C LYS A 189 22.62 -33.60 -59.88
N GLY A 190 21.40 -33.59 -59.36
CA GLY A 190 21.10 -33.88 -57.97
C GLY A 190 19.99 -34.95 -57.94
N GLU A 191 20.32 -36.14 -57.55
CA GLU A 191 19.38 -37.22 -57.28
C GLU A 191 18.26 -36.79 -56.36
N ALA A 192 17.03 -37.16 -56.74
CA ALA A 192 15.85 -36.97 -55.94
C ALA A 192 16.01 -37.63 -54.56
N ARG A 193 16.15 -36.87 -53.51
CA ARG A 193 15.95 -37.31 -52.13
C ARG A 193 14.46 -37.61 -51.93
N PRO A 194 14.14 -38.73 -51.29
CA PRO A 194 12.75 -39.05 -50.95
C PRO A 194 12.18 -37.95 -50.02
N ALA A 195 10.92 -37.61 -50.30
CA ALA A 195 10.15 -36.70 -49.42
C ALA A 195 10.16 -37.23 -48.00
N GLU A 196 10.81 -36.55 -47.09
CA GLU A 196 10.67 -36.77 -45.66
C GLU A 196 9.23 -36.42 -45.28
N THR A 197 8.51 -37.44 -44.90
CA THR A 197 7.21 -37.35 -44.26
C THR A 197 7.42 -36.53 -42.99
N GLU A 198 6.87 -35.33 -42.92
CA GLU A 198 6.79 -34.52 -41.71
C GLU A 198 6.05 -35.30 -40.63
N THR A 199 6.77 -35.91 -39.72
CA THR A 199 6.23 -36.38 -38.47
C THR A 199 5.86 -35.16 -37.62
N PRO A 200 4.63 -35.06 -37.10
CA PRO A 200 4.27 -33.99 -36.18
C PRO A 200 4.89 -34.29 -34.81
N GLY A 201 6.09 -33.77 -34.61
CA GLY A 201 6.84 -33.95 -33.38
C GLY A 201 8.02 -32.99 -33.32
N SER A 202 7.80 -31.73 -33.56
CA SER A 202 8.83 -30.70 -33.23
C SER A 202 8.84 -30.51 -31.72
N GLY A 203 9.77 -31.19 -31.09
CA GLY A 203 10.19 -30.80 -29.77
C GLY A 203 10.52 -29.29 -29.76
N ILE A 204 9.92 -28.54 -28.86
CA ILE A 204 10.20 -27.15 -28.66
C ILE A 204 11.70 -27.03 -28.43
N SER A 205 12.42 -26.41 -29.36
CA SER A 205 13.84 -26.10 -29.16
C SER A 205 13.94 -25.03 -28.07
N LEU A 206 14.33 -25.44 -26.87
CA LEU A 206 14.46 -24.60 -25.69
C LEU A 206 15.58 -23.56 -25.77
N LEU A 207 16.23 -23.40 -26.93
CA LEU A 207 17.43 -22.57 -27.06
C LEU A 207 17.38 -21.54 -28.23
N THR A 208 16.31 -21.48 -28.99
CA THR A 208 16.17 -20.46 -30.04
C THR A 208 15.59 -19.18 -29.44
N PRO A 209 16.24 -18.01 -29.62
CA PRO A 209 15.68 -16.76 -29.15
C PRO A 209 14.32 -16.46 -29.81
N ALA A 210 13.40 -15.90 -29.03
CA ALA A 210 12.04 -15.57 -29.49
C ALA A 210 12.05 -14.50 -30.60
N PHE A 211 13.03 -13.61 -30.61
CA PHE A 211 13.32 -12.65 -31.68
C PHE A 211 14.73 -12.87 -32.19
N ASP A 212 14.90 -12.93 -33.51
CA ASP A 212 16.21 -13.11 -34.13
C ASP A 212 17.03 -11.80 -34.16
N HIS A 213 18.27 -11.90 -34.67
CA HIS A 213 19.18 -10.75 -34.69
C HIS A 213 18.66 -9.63 -35.61
N ASN A 214 18.02 -9.95 -36.72
CA ASN A 214 17.51 -8.97 -37.69
C ASN A 214 16.27 -8.27 -37.13
N GLU A 215 15.38 -9.01 -36.47
CA GLU A 215 14.25 -8.45 -35.73
C GLU A 215 14.70 -7.49 -34.63
N GLU A 216 15.74 -7.83 -33.87
CA GLU A 216 16.30 -6.94 -32.83
C GLU A 216 16.93 -5.66 -33.43
N LEU A 217 17.59 -5.74 -34.58
CA LEU A 217 18.09 -4.56 -35.31
C LEU A 217 16.91 -3.69 -35.78
N THR A 218 15.85 -4.30 -36.31
CA THR A 218 14.64 -3.58 -36.76
C THR A 218 13.95 -2.89 -35.59
N PHE A 219 13.85 -3.53 -34.41
CA PHE A 219 13.34 -2.86 -33.19
C PHE A 219 14.18 -1.66 -32.76
N ASN A 220 15.51 -1.72 -32.88
CA ASN A 220 16.35 -0.56 -32.60
C ASN A 220 16.13 0.56 -33.62
N ASN A 221 15.91 0.25 -34.87
CA ASN A 221 15.59 1.24 -35.92
C ASN A 221 14.20 1.88 -35.68
N LEU A 222 13.20 1.09 -35.34
CA LEU A 222 11.87 1.57 -34.97
C LEU A 222 11.97 2.50 -33.73
N LYS A 223 12.71 2.07 -32.70
CA LYS A 223 12.93 2.87 -31.48
C LYS A 223 13.56 4.22 -31.80
N ALA A 224 14.55 4.26 -32.70
CA ALA A 224 15.21 5.50 -33.09
C ALA A 224 14.30 6.51 -33.83
N GLN A 225 13.18 6.04 -34.43
CA GLN A 225 12.18 6.88 -35.08
C GLN A 225 11.13 7.44 -34.13
N LEU A 226 11.05 6.95 -32.87
CA LEU A 226 10.12 7.44 -31.85
C LEU A 226 10.55 8.81 -31.34
N LYS A 227 9.59 9.65 -30.98
CA LYS A 227 9.81 10.97 -30.35
C LYS A 227 10.55 10.89 -29.00
N TYR A 228 10.48 9.73 -28.34
CA TYR A 228 11.14 9.43 -27.07
C TYR A 228 11.44 7.94 -26.99
N ASP A 229 12.44 7.55 -26.19
CA ASP A 229 12.74 6.14 -25.92
C ASP A 229 11.83 5.62 -24.79
N PRO A 230 10.90 4.68 -25.07
CA PRO A 230 10.00 4.13 -24.05
C PRO A 230 10.72 3.40 -22.90
N TRP A 231 11.95 2.95 -23.11
CA TRP A 231 12.80 2.27 -22.12
C TRP A 231 13.80 3.20 -21.43
N GLN A 232 13.83 4.49 -21.77
CA GLN A 232 14.63 5.46 -21.07
C GLN A 232 14.05 5.65 -19.66
N ASN A 233 14.83 5.39 -18.62
CA ASN A 233 14.42 5.47 -17.20
C ASN A 233 13.32 4.49 -16.77
N CYS A 234 12.95 3.50 -17.56
CA CYS A 234 11.89 2.52 -17.26
C CYS A 234 10.51 3.12 -16.87
N LEU A 235 10.26 4.36 -17.27
CA LEU A 235 9.02 5.07 -16.95
C LEU A 235 8.09 5.14 -18.16
N ALA A 236 6.81 4.93 -17.96
CA ALA A 236 5.80 5.35 -18.92
C ALA A 236 5.87 6.87 -19.10
N PRO A 237 5.66 7.40 -20.34
CA PRO A 237 5.63 8.83 -20.54
C PRO A 237 4.58 9.48 -19.67
N ALA A 238 4.89 10.63 -19.10
CA ALA A 238 3.93 11.40 -18.32
C ALA A 238 2.67 11.65 -19.16
N SER A 239 1.51 11.47 -18.56
CA SER A 239 0.21 11.73 -19.22
C SER A 239 0.23 13.09 -19.93
N ALA A 240 -0.38 13.13 -21.11
CA ALA A 240 -0.44 14.33 -21.94
C ALA A 240 -0.89 15.56 -21.13
N LYS A 241 -0.23 16.70 -21.35
CA LYS A 241 -0.57 17.97 -20.69
C LYS A 241 -2.03 18.33 -20.97
N PRO A 242 -2.74 18.94 -20.01
CA PRO A 242 -4.09 19.44 -20.24
C PRO A 242 -4.12 20.36 -21.48
N GLY A 243 -5.03 20.07 -22.43
CA GLY A 243 -5.16 20.80 -23.70
C GLY A 243 -4.47 20.12 -24.91
N PHE A 244 -3.84 18.96 -24.74
CA PHE A 244 -3.32 18.18 -25.86
C PHE A 244 -4.48 17.49 -26.60
N VAL A 245 -4.64 17.80 -27.90
CA VAL A 245 -5.58 17.11 -28.80
C VAL A 245 -4.83 15.91 -29.39
N PRO A 246 -5.31 14.67 -29.20
CA PRO A 246 -4.70 13.50 -29.81
C PRO A 246 -4.63 13.63 -31.33
N GLY A 247 -3.51 13.31 -31.94
CA GLY A 247 -3.35 13.42 -33.40
C GLY A 247 -4.39 12.61 -34.19
N LYS A 248 -4.86 11.49 -33.61
CA LYS A 248 -5.94 10.67 -34.19
C LYS A 248 -7.27 11.42 -34.39
N ASP A 249 -7.57 12.40 -33.56
CA ASP A 249 -8.83 13.18 -33.65
C ASP A 249 -8.74 14.23 -34.77
N LEU A 250 -7.54 14.51 -35.27
CA LEU A 250 -7.29 15.42 -36.40
C LEU A 250 -7.36 14.71 -37.75
N ARG A 251 -7.27 13.36 -37.81
CA ARG A 251 -7.23 12.59 -39.06
C ARG A 251 -8.38 12.88 -40.04
N PRO A 252 -9.65 13.01 -39.63
CA PRO A 252 -10.75 13.25 -40.54
C PRO A 252 -10.66 14.60 -41.28
N ALA A 253 -10.00 15.57 -40.67
CA ALA A 253 -9.83 16.92 -41.23
C ALA A 253 -8.47 17.15 -41.90
N SER A 254 -7.56 16.19 -41.84
CA SER A 254 -6.21 16.33 -42.38
C SER A 254 -6.09 15.74 -43.76
N PRO A 255 -5.42 16.42 -44.71
CA PRO A 255 -5.14 15.87 -46.01
C PRO A 255 -4.22 14.65 -45.91
N LEU A 256 -4.26 13.82 -46.94
CA LEU A 256 -3.30 12.76 -47.19
C LEU A 256 -2.25 13.26 -48.14
N ASP A 257 -1.01 13.43 -47.69
CA ASP A 257 0.11 13.83 -48.51
C ASP A 257 0.97 12.60 -48.81
N ILE A 258 1.26 12.33 -50.08
CA ILE A 258 2.11 11.23 -50.54
C ILE A 258 3.22 11.80 -51.43
N ASN A 259 4.46 11.50 -51.10
CA ASN A 259 5.65 11.83 -51.87
C ASN A 259 6.32 10.54 -52.36
N SER A 260 6.82 10.53 -53.63
CA SER A 260 7.52 9.39 -54.21
C SER A 260 8.49 9.83 -55.31
N ASP A 261 9.43 8.97 -55.72
CA ASP A 261 10.31 9.25 -56.82
C ASP A 261 9.57 9.29 -58.19
N TYR A 262 8.52 8.45 -58.32
CA TYR A 262 7.70 8.37 -59.53
C TYR A 262 6.22 8.04 -59.14
N ALA A 263 5.29 8.65 -59.88
CA ALA A 263 3.88 8.39 -59.70
C ALA A 263 3.16 8.22 -61.05
N GLU A 264 2.26 7.25 -61.13
CA GLU A 264 1.35 7.03 -62.26
C GLU A 264 -0.11 7.06 -61.76
N ILE A 265 -1.01 7.53 -62.62
CA ILE A 265 -2.45 7.60 -62.36
C ILE A 265 -3.18 6.83 -63.42
N PHE A 266 -3.96 5.81 -63.02
CA PHE A 266 -4.78 5.01 -63.94
C PHE A 266 -6.26 5.38 -63.75
N ASP A 267 -6.92 5.74 -64.81
CA ASP A 267 -8.36 6.07 -64.88
C ASP A 267 -8.83 7.12 -63.86
N ASN A 268 -7.90 7.94 -63.33
CA ASN A 268 -8.15 8.90 -62.24
C ASN A 268 -8.65 8.28 -60.93
N GLU A 269 -8.55 6.96 -60.77
CA GLU A 269 -9.06 6.22 -59.59
C GLU A 269 -7.92 5.56 -58.81
N ILE A 270 -6.90 5.04 -59.51
CA ILE A 270 -5.76 4.33 -58.90
C ILE A 270 -4.47 5.15 -59.09
N TYR A 271 -3.85 5.51 -57.99
CA TYR A 271 -2.55 6.19 -57.95
C TYR A 271 -1.50 5.18 -57.57
N SER A 272 -0.52 4.95 -58.40
CA SER A 272 0.62 4.06 -58.18
C SER A 272 1.86 4.92 -57.93
N TYR A 273 2.54 4.70 -56.81
CA TYR A 273 3.72 5.40 -56.37
C TYR A 273 4.90 4.43 -56.26
N LEU A 274 6.02 4.78 -56.86
CA LEU A 274 7.21 3.94 -56.95
C LEU A 274 8.44 4.70 -56.44
N GLY A 275 9.23 4.04 -55.60
CA GLY A 275 10.47 4.53 -55.03
C GLY A 275 10.28 5.52 -53.86
N ASN A 276 10.90 5.23 -52.75
CA ASN A 276 10.97 6.08 -51.55
C ASN A 276 9.64 6.75 -51.16
N VAL A 277 8.57 5.97 -51.17
CA VAL A 277 7.22 6.50 -50.90
C VAL A 277 7.07 6.90 -49.45
N GLU A 278 6.82 8.16 -49.20
CA GLU A 278 6.48 8.72 -47.88
C GLU A 278 5.04 9.19 -47.88
N MET A 279 4.27 8.74 -46.90
CA MET A 279 2.90 9.18 -46.64
C MET A 279 2.79 9.87 -45.29
N THR A 280 2.07 10.97 -45.23
CA THR A 280 1.75 11.70 -44.02
C THR A 280 0.27 12.08 -43.93
N ARG A 281 -0.35 11.90 -42.74
CA ARG A 281 -1.71 12.34 -42.45
C ARG A 281 -1.89 12.54 -40.94
N ALA A 282 -1.99 13.74 -40.50
CA ALA A 282 -2.07 14.08 -39.07
C ALA A 282 -0.90 13.46 -38.26
N ASP A 283 -1.21 12.46 -37.41
CA ASP A 283 -0.21 11.71 -36.63
C ASP A 283 0.34 10.49 -37.36
N GLN A 284 -0.24 10.10 -38.49
CA GLN A 284 0.16 8.94 -39.26
C GLN A 284 1.31 9.30 -40.21
N ARG A 285 2.33 8.47 -40.23
CA ARG A 285 3.48 8.56 -41.14
C ARG A 285 3.90 7.17 -41.56
N SER A 286 4.08 6.98 -42.86
CA SER A 286 4.62 5.72 -43.39
C SER A 286 5.70 5.95 -44.41
N PHE A 287 6.58 4.94 -44.53
CA PHE A 287 7.60 4.83 -45.59
C PHE A 287 7.48 3.43 -46.20
N SER A 288 7.60 3.35 -47.53
CA SER A 288 7.59 2.07 -48.25
C SER A 288 8.34 2.19 -49.56
N ASN A 289 8.70 1.08 -50.19
CA ASN A 289 9.32 1.12 -51.50
C ASN A 289 8.28 1.47 -52.58
N ASN A 290 7.07 0.93 -52.47
CA ASN A 290 5.98 1.17 -53.40
C ASN A 290 4.67 1.38 -52.64
N ALA A 291 3.75 2.16 -53.19
CA ALA A 291 2.40 2.29 -52.72
C ALA A 291 1.40 2.37 -53.85
N SER A 292 0.18 1.91 -53.60
CA SER A 292 -0.97 2.07 -54.49
C SER A 292 -2.14 2.62 -53.67
N TYR A 293 -2.73 3.71 -54.14
CA TYR A 293 -3.90 4.31 -53.48
C TYR A 293 -5.10 4.28 -54.45
N ASP A 294 -6.15 3.55 -54.05
CA ASP A 294 -7.43 3.50 -54.71
C ASP A 294 -8.38 4.51 -54.05
N THR A 295 -8.76 5.54 -54.80
CA THR A 295 -9.61 6.65 -54.34
C THR A 295 -11.07 6.23 -54.14
N VAL A 296 -11.54 5.17 -54.85
CA VAL A 296 -12.94 4.67 -54.77
C VAL A 296 -13.14 3.91 -53.46
N SER A 297 -12.20 3.02 -53.16
CA SER A 297 -12.25 2.24 -51.92
C SER A 297 -11.55 2.92 -50.73
N GLU A 298 -10.90 4.07 -50.97
CA GLU A 298 -10.00 4.76 -49.99
C GLU A 298 -8.98 3.79 -49.39
N THR A 299 -8.46 2.87 -50.19
CA THR A 299 -7.50 1.86 -49.72
C THR A 299 -6.10 2.22 -50.21
N LEU A 300 -5.17 2.27 -49.24
CA LEU A 300 -3.76 2.44 -49.48
C LEU A 300 -3.03 1.12 -49.21
N ASP A 301 -2.43 0.58 -50.27
CA ASP A 301 -1.58 -0.61 -50.21
C ASP A 301 -0.10 -0.21 -50.27
N LEU A 302 0.65 -0.60 -49.29
CA LEU A 302 2.08 -0.34 -49.11
C LEU A 302 2.86 -1.65 -49.24
N GLN A 303 3.97 -1.64 -49.98
CA GLN A 303 4.78 -2.83 -50.23
C GLN A 303 6.28 -2.53 -50.10
N GLY A 304 7.01 -3.49 -49.58
CA GLY A 304 8.48 -3.45 -49.47
C GLY A 304 8.96 -2.58 -48.35
N SER A 305 9.44 -3.20 -47.25
CA SER A 305 9.99 -2.56 -46.06
C SER A 305 9.13 -1.42 -45.50
N VAL A 306 7.86 -1.72 -45.22
CA VAL A 306 6.90 -0.73 -44.76
C VAL A 306 7.19 -0.35 -43.33
N TYR A 307 7.50 0.93 -43.08
CA TYR A 307 7.54 1.54 -41.77
C TYR A 307 6.29 2.40 -41.60
N TYR A 308 5.59 2.22 -40.48
CA TYR A 308 4.39 3.00 -40.14
C TYR A 308 4.44 3.45 -38.70
N SER A 309 4.10 4.69 -38.43
CA SER A 309 4.01 5.22 -37.08
C SER A 309 2.76 6.07 -36.89
N GLU A 310 2.18 5.97 -35.70
CA GLU A 310 1.12 6.82 -35.18
C GLU A 310 1.37 7.09 -33.68
N ASP A 311 0.60 7.94 -33.00
CA ASP A 311 0.85 8.32 -31.61
C ASP A 311 0.93 7.11 -30.66
N GLU A 312 0.16 6.04 -30.92
CA GLU A 312 0.05 4.87 -30.03
C GLU A 312 0.85 3.65 -30.53
N LEU A 313 1.41 3.67 -31.74
CA LEU A 313 2.02 2.50 -32.37
C LEU A 313 3.09 2.89 -33.39
N ALA A 314 4.23 2.21 -33.35
CA ALA A 314 5.20 2.20 -34.42
C ALA A 314 5.44 0.77 -34.90
N LEU A 315 5.52 0.54 -36.18
CA LEU A 315 5.67 -0.82 -36.73
C LEU A 315 6.50 -0.84 -38.02
N HIS A 316 7.05 -2.03 -38.28
CA HIS A 316 7.67 -2.39 -39.53
C HIS A 316 6.98 -3.67 -40.04
N SER A 317 6.70 -3.75 -41.33
CA SER A 317 6.09 -4.94 -41.95
C SER A 317 6.58 -5.12 -43.37
N GLU A 318 6.39 -6.33 -43.92
CA GLU A 318 6.68 -6.63 -45.31
C GLU A 318 5.67 -5.94 -46.24
N SER A 319 4.40 -5.92 -45.84
CA SER A 319 3.32 -5.25 -46.57
C SER A 319 2.21 -4.78 -45.64
N ALA A 320 1.58 -3.67 -45.98
CA ALA A 320 0.43 -3.12 -45.25
C ALA A 320 -0.66 -2.67 -46.23
N SER A 321 -1.91 -2.99 -45.91
CA SER A 321 -3.12 -2.50 -46.60
C SER A 321 -3.94 -1.71 -45.58
N LEU A 322 -4.20 -0.45 -45.85
CA LEU A 322 -4.91 0.47 -44.96
C LEU A 322 -6.13 1.03 -45.68
N ASN A 323 -7.32 0.81 -45.13
CA ASN A 323 -8.52 1.49 -45.61
C ASN A 323 -8.76 2.73 -44.75
N LEU A 324 -8.59 3.89 -45.36
CA LEU A 324 -8.59 5.18 -44.64
C LEU A 324 -9.98 5.65 -44.20
N ALA A 325 -11.04 5.18 -44.87
CA ALA A 325 -12.43 5.49 -44.53
C ALA A 325 -12.90 4.71 -43.32
N SER A 326 -12.56 3.42 -43.22
CA SER A 326 -13.05 2.52 -42.16
C SER A 326 -12.05 2.27 -41.06
N ASP A 327 -10.86 2.87 -41.12
CA ASP A 327 -9.74 2.67 -40.20
C ASP A 327 -9.38 1.17 -40.06
N ARG A 328 -9.53 0.40 -41.09
CA ARG A 328 -9.14 -1.02 -41.17
C ARG A 328 -7.73 -1.15 -41.71
N ALA A 329 -6.99 -2.10 -41.15
CA ALA A 329 -5.66 -2.39 -41.66
C ALA A 329 -5.35 -3.88 -41.60
N ARG A 330 -4.51 -4.32 -42.55
CA ARG A 330 -3.93 -5.67 -42.58
C ARG A 330 -2.44 -5.55 -42.87
N LEU A 331 -1.63 -6.16 -42.00
CA LEU A 331 -0.18 -6.18 -42.14
C LEU A 331 0.32 -7.61 -42.04
N ARG A 332 1.41 -7.91 -42.77
CA ARG A 332 2.07 -9.21 -42.76
C ARG A 332 3.46 -9.08 -42.19
N ASP A 333 3.85 -10.05 -41.36
CA ASP A 333 5.17 -10.14 -40.73
C ASP A 333 5.54 -8.83 -40.03
N ALA A 334 4.62 -8.40 -39.14
CA ALA A 334 4.71 -7.10 -38.47
C ALA A 334 5.55 -7.17 -37.19
N LEU A 335 6.54 -6.30 -37.08
CA LEU A 335 7.24 -5.95 -35.82
C LEU A 335 6.65 -4.65 -35.34
N PHE A 336 6.32 -4.55 -34.05
CA PHE A 336 5.66 -3.37 -33.48
C PHE A 336 6.24 -2.94 -32.14
N ILE A 337 6.18 -1.63 -31.88
CA ILE A 337 6.44 -1.00 -30.57
C ILE A 337 5.20 -0.18 -30.20
N ALA A 338 4.71 -0.35 -28.95
CA ALA A 338 3.69 0.51 -28.38
C ALA A 338 4.37 1.59 -27.50
N PRO A 339 4.54 2.85 -28.00
CA PRO A 339 5.34 3.86 -27.27
C PRO A 339 4.76 4.28 -25.91
N ALA A 340 3.43 4.25 -25.75
CA ALA A 340 2.76 4.63 -24.51
C ALA A 340 3.05 3.65 -23.36
N THR A 341 3.38 2.40 -23.70
CA THR A 341 3.84 1.38 -22.76
C THR A 341 5.13 0.80 -23.33
N PRO A 342 6.17 0.54 -22.53
CA PRO A 342 7.41 -0.05 -23.06
C PRO A 342 7.16 -1.51 -23.47
N LEU A 343 6.44 -1.71 -24.60
CA LEU A 343 6.05 -3.01 -25.12
C LEU A 343 6.44 -3.12 -26.58
N ARG A 344 7.05 -4.24 -26.95
CA ARG A 344 7.39 -4.61 -28.33
C ARG A 344 6.99 -6.03 -28.64
N GLY A 345 6.79 -6.32 -29.92
CA GLY A 345 6.40 -7.66 -30.31
C GLY A 345 6.42 -7.87 -31.82
N ARG A 346 6.22 -9.13 -32.23
CA ARG A 346 6.00 -9.53 -33.61
C ARG A 346 4.66 -10.23 -33.79
N ALA A 347 4.11 -10.15 -34.97
CA ALA A 347 2.93 -10.92 -35.35
C ALA A 347 3.05 -11.32 -36.84
N LYS A 348 2.81 -12.59 -37.16
CA LYS A 348 2.79 -13.06 -38.56
C LYS A 348 1.71 -12.35 -39.37
N ALA A 349 0.59 -12.01 -38.75
CA ALA A 349 -0.40 -11.12 -39.36
C ALA A 349 -1.07 -10.26 -38.27
N LEU A 350 -1.19 -8.97 -38.53
CA LEU A 350 -1.93 -8.00 -37.73
C LEU A 350 -3.14 -7.51 -38.52
N TYR A 351 -4.30 -7.58 -37.93
CA TYR A 351 -5.55 -7.06 -38.46
C TYR A 351 -6.09 -6.00 -37.51
N ARG A 352 -6.29 -4.77 -37.98
CA ARG A 352 -7.11 -3.77 -37.37
C ARG A 352 -8.50 -3.87 -38.00
N GLU A 353 -9.45 -4.45 -37.29
CA GLU A 353 -10.80 -4.74 -37.79
C GLU A 353 -11.69 -3.47 -37.66
N SER A 354 -11.34 -2.55 -36.72
CA SER A 354 -11.94 -1.22 -36.56
C SER A 354 -11.03 -0.36 -35.71
N SER A 355 -11.38 0.90 -35.46
CA SER A 355 -10.66 1.80 -34.56
C SER A 355 -10.53 1.26 -33.12
N SER A 356 -11.42 0.32 -32.72
CA SER A 356 -11.45 -0.24 -31.36
C SER A 356 -11.07 -1.73 -31.29
N MET A 357 -10.93 -2.43 -32.44
CA MET A 357 -10.70 -3.87 -32.45
C MET A 357 -9.49 -4.26 -33.28
N SER A 358 -8.52 -4.94 -32.65
CA SER A 358 -7.32 -5.47 -33.31
C SER A 358 -7.15 -6.95 -33.01
N ARG A 359 -6.62 -7.68 -33.99
CA ARG A 359 -6.35 -9.12 -33.94
C ARG A 359 -4.96 -9.41 -34.46
N TYR A 360 -4.20 -10.16 -33.71
CA TYR A 360 -2.83 -10.56 -34.01
C TYR A 360 -2.81 -12.10 -34.14
N LYS A 361 -2.12 -12.62 -35.13
CA LYS A 361 -1.89 -14.05 -35.38
C LYS A 361 -0.42 -14.38 -35.14
N ASP A 362 -0.15 -15.51 -34.48
CA ASP A 362 1.18 -16.01 -34.15
C ASP A 362 2.04 -14.89 -33.59
N VAL A 363 1.58 -14.34 -32.42
CA VAL A 363 2.15 -13.18 -31.77
C VAL A 363 3.14 -13.58 -30.69
N ALA A 364 4.25 -12.86 -30.63
CA ALA A 364 5.19 -12.85 -29.51
C ALA A 364 5.37 -11.41 -29.03
N TYR A 365 5.34 -11.15 -27.73
CA TYR A 365 5.57 -9.80 -27.19
C TYR A 365 6.26 -9.80 -25.83
N THR A 366 6.96 -8.70 -25.53
CA THR A 366 7.69 -8.46 -24.29
C THR A 366 7.72 -6.96 -23.96
N SER A 367 7.87 -6.63 -22.66
CA SER A 367 8.21 -5.27 -22.25
C SER A 367 9.71 -5.03 -22.14
N CYS A 368 10.54 -6.03 -22.36
CA CYS A 368 11.99 -5.90 -22.33
C CYS A 368 12.50 -5.01 -23.48
N ARG A 369 13.51 -4.20 -23.19
CA ARG A 369 14.15 -3.35 -24.22
C ARG A 369 14.72 -4.19 -25.38
N PRO A 370 14.84 -3.63 -26.57
CA PRO A 370 15.54 -4.31 -27.68
C PRO A 370 16.92 -4.83 -27.25
N GLY A 371 17.23 -6.06 -27.64
CA GLY A 371 18.43 -6.78 -27.23
C GLY A 371 18.30 -7.58 -25.91
N ASN A 372 17.18 -7.43 -25.20
CA ASN A 372 16.87 -8.24 -24.01
C ASN A 372 15.57 -9.02 -24.22
N GLN A 373 15.60 -10.33 -24.01
CA GLN A 373 14.48 -11.26 -24.14
C GLN A 373 14.30 -12.07 -22.84
N ASP A 374 14.49 -11.44 -21.67
CA ASP A 374 14.38 -12.13 -20.39
C ASP A 374 13.03 -12.81 -20.20
N TRP A 375 11.95 -12.20 -20.74
CA TRP A 375 10.65 -12.86 -20.82
C TRP A 375 9.90 -12.51 -22.11
N VAL A 376 9.15 -13.46 -22.65
CA VAL A 376 8.31 -13.29 -23.83
C VAL A 376 7.01 -14.06 -23.65
N VAL A 377 5.89 -13.44 -24.00
CA VAL A 377 4.59 -14.12 -24.10
C VAL A 377 4.31 -14.42 -25.55
N HIS A 378 3.99 -15.66 -25.83
CA HIS A 378 3.58 -16.15 -27.14
C HIS A 378 2.10 -16.48 -27.15
N ALA A 379 1.40 -16.27 -28.26
CA ALA A 379 0.02 -16.70 -28.44
C ALA A 379 -0.27 -16.98 -29.93
N SER A 380 -1.05 -18.00 -30.19
CA SER A 380 -1.50 -18.30 -31.58
C SER A 380 -2.46 -17.22 -32.10
N GLU A 381 -3.25 -16.60 -31.25
CA GLU A 381 -4.14 -15.51 -31.58
C GLU A 381 -4.28 -14.58 -30.35
N LEU A 382 -4.11 -13.28 -30.58
CA LEU A 382 -4.39 -12.23 -29.60
C LEU A 382 -5.46 -11.30 -30.17
N LYS A 383 -6.53 -11.07 -29.42
CA LYS A 383 -7.58 -10.09 -29.74
C LYS A 383 -7.60 -9.00 -28.70
N LEU A 384 -7.60 -7.74 -29.13
CA LEU A 384 -7.72 -6.57 -28.28
C LEU A 384 -8.99 -5.81 -28.65
N ASN A 385 -9.84 -5.53 -27.68
CA ASN A 385 -11.06 -4.76 -27.86
C ASN A 385 -11.07 -3.57 -26.90
N LYS A 386 -10.77 -2.37 -27.42
CA LYS A 386 -10.71 -1.13 -26.66
C LYS A 386 -12.09 -0.70 -26.13
N THR A 387 -13.19 -1.03 -26.85
CA THR A 387 -14.55 -0.72 -26.40
C THR A 387 -14.89 -1.43 -25.10
N THR A 388 -14.56 -2.73 -25.02
CA THR A 388 -14.82 -3.54 -23.82
C THR A 388 -13.66 -3.52 -22.82
N GLY A 389 -12.49 -2.97 -23.18
CA GLY A 389 -11.27 -3.00 -22.38
C GLY A 389 -10.67 -4.39 -22.20
N LYS A 390 -11.01 -5.34 -23.11
CA LYS A 390 -10.65 -6.76 -22.98
C LYS A 390 -9.64 -7.20 -24.01
N GLY A 391 -8.55 -7.78 -23.52
CA GLY A 391 -7.64 -8.62 -24.28
C GLY A 391 -7.98 -10.09 -24.10
N ALA A 392 -7.82 -10.90 -25.16
CA ALA A 392 -7.99 -12.34 -25.13
C ALA A 392 -6.92 -13.01 -25.99
N ALA A 393 -6.18 -13.95 -25.42
CA ALA A 393 -5.14 -14.72 -26.07
C ALA A 393 -5.53 -16.22 -26.09
N LYS A 394 -5.27 -16.89 -27.22
CA LYS A 394 -5.43 -18.36 -27.37
C LYS A 394 -4.06 -19.01 -27.39
N ASN A 395 -3.96 -20.20 -26.78
CA ASN A 395 -2.73 -20.98 -26.69
C ASN A 395 -1.56 -20.11 -26.25
N ALA A 396 -1.81 -19.33 -25.18
CA ALA A 396 -0.80 -18.41 -24.64
C ALA A 396 0.20 -19.18 -23.78
N TRP A 397 1.50 -18.92 -23.97
CA TRP A 397 2.54 -19.44 -23.11
C TRP A 397 3.60 -18.37 -22.82
N LEU A 398 4.16 -18.45 -21.63
CA LEU A 398 5.17 -17.53 -21.14
C LEU A 398 6.53 -18.23 -21.16
N GLU A 399 7.47 -17.61 -21.80
CA GLU A 399 8.88 -17.95 -21.78
C GLU A 399 9.62 -17.04 -20.82
N PHE A 400 10.47 -17.59 -19.97
CA PHE A 400 11.36 -16.84 -19.11
C PHE A 400 12.79 -17.38 -19.27
N LYS A 401 13.70 -16.55 -19.78
CA LYS A 401 15.10 -16.87 -20.10
C LYS A 401 15.24 -18.14 -20.96
N GLY A 402 14.42 -18.25 -21.99
CA GLY A 402 14.42 -19.37 -22.92
C GLY A 402 13.66 -20.60 -22.44
N ALA A 403 13.12 -20.62 -21.21
CA ALA A 403 12.38 -21.75 -20.67
C ALA A 403 10.87 -21.47 -20.64
N PRO A 404 9.99 -22.36 -21.13
CA PRO A 404 8.55 -22.21 -21.00
C PRO A 404 8.14 -22.47 -19.53
N VAL A 405 7.56 -21.42 -18.88
CA VAL A 405 7.21 -21.46 -17.46
C VAL A 405 5.72 -21.53 -17.19
N PHE A 406 4.90 -21.16 -18.16
CA PHE A 406 3.44 -21.15 -18.01
C PHE A 406 2.75 -21.34 -19.36
N TYR A 407 1.64 -22.09 -19.38
CA TYR A 407 0.78 -22.28 -20.55
C TYR A 407 -0.69 -22.14 -20.17
N SER A 408 -1.47 -21.49 -21.03
CA SER A 408 -2.93 -21.44 -20.91
C SER A 408 -3.58 -21.56 -22.31
N PRO A 409 -4.55 -22.45 -22.49
CA PRO A 409 -5.28 -22.57 -23.77
C PRO A 409 -6.09 -21.30 -24.08
N TYR A 410 -6.51 -20.57 -23.06
CA TYR A 410 -7.22 -19.30 -23.18
C TYR A 410 -6.89 -18.39 -21.99
N LEU A 411 -6.46 -17.17 -22.26
CA LEU A 411 -6.16 -16.15 -21.29
C LEU A 411 -6.92 -14.87 -21.63
N SER A 412 -7.62 -14.27 -20.67
CA SER A 412 -8.23 -12.94 -20.83
C SER A 412 -7.67 -11.97 -19.80
N PHE A 413 -7.43 -10.73 -20.21
CA PHE A 413 -6.83 -9.70 -19.37
C PHE A 413 -7.40 -8.31 -19.71
N PRO A 414 -7.40 -7.35 -18.79
CA PRO A 414 -7.73 -5.96 -19.09
C PRO A 414 -6.60 -5.31 -19.90
N ILE A 415 -6.96 -4.45 -20.85
CA ILE A 415 -6.02 -3.65 -21.63
C ILE A 415 -6.00 -2.18 -21.19
N ASP A 416 -6.80 -1.85 -20.20
CA ASP A 416 -6.90 -0.55 -19.54
C ASP A 416 -7.24 -0.74 -18.05
N ASP A 417 -7.52 0.32 -17.32
CA ASP A 417 -7.78 0.29 -15.88
C ASP A 417 -9.13 -0.33 -15.48
N ARG A 418 -9.92 -0.81 -16.47
CA ARG A 418 -11.20 -1.47 -16.20
C ARG A 418 -11.01 -2.84 -15.54
N ARG A 419 -11.87 -3.16 -14.58
CA ARG A 419 -11.85 -4.44 -13.88
C ARG A 419 -12.47 -5.54 -14.75
N LEU A 420 -11.79 -6.66 -14.91
CA LEU A 420 -12.27 -7.85 -15.63
C LEU A 420 -12.17 -9.11 -14.78
N SER A 421 -13.14 -10.01 -14.92
CA SER A 421 -13.08 -11.32 -14.29
C SER A 421 -12.00 -12.19 -14.94
N GLY A 422 -11.21 -12.90 -14.11
CA GLY A 422 -10.16 -13.78 -14.59
C GLY A 422 -9.31 -14.35 -13.46
N PHE A 423 -8.47 -15.32 -13.80
CA PHE A 423 -7.46 -15.82 -12.88
C PHE A 423 -6.40 -14.76 -12.63
N LEU A 424 -6.09 -14.56 -11.37
CA LEU A 424 -4.95 -13.77 -10.93
C LEU A 424 -3.70 -14.67 -10.93
N ALA A 425 -2.53 -14.03 -10.89
CA ALA A 425 -1.29 -14.77 -10.80
C ALA A 425 -1.26 -15.70 -9.58
N PRO A 426 -0.76 -16.93 -9.74
CA PRO A 426 -0.63 -17.87 -8.64
C PRO A 426 0.45 -17.43 -7.66
N SER A 427 0.27 -17.75 -6.38
CA SER A 427 1.28 -17.56 -5.36
C SER A 427 1.81 -18.89 -4.82
N PHE A 428 3.11 -18.88 -4.47
CA PHE A 428 3.82 -20.03 -3.97
C PHE A 428 4.61 -19.64 -2.73
N GLY A 429 4.62 -20.50 -1.74
CA GLY A 429 5.42 -20.33 -0.54
C GLY A 429 5.73 -21.66 0.13
N ASN A 430 6.63 -21.62 1.10
CA ASN A 430 6.90 -22.80 1.93
C ASN A 430 7.07 -22.36 3.37
N THR A 431 6.33 -22.97 4.27
CA THR A 431 6.41 -22.71 5.71
C THR A 431 6.58 -24.02 6.48
N GLN A 432 7.22 -23.95 7.64
CA GLN A 432 7.45 -25.13 8.47
C GLN A 432 6.12 -25.85 8.85
N ARG A 433 5.07 -25.12 9.17
CA ARG A 433 3.77 -25.67 9.62
C ARG A 433 2.81 -26.04 8.48
N GLY A 434 2.79 -25.25 7.42
CA GLY A 434 1.89 -25.49 6.28
C GLY A 434 2.48 -26.41 5.21
N GLY A 435 3.82 -26.49 5.14
CA GLY A 435 4.53 -27.11 4.01
C GLY A 435 4.48 -26.19 2.79
N ILE A 436 4.57 -26.77 1.60
CA ILE A 436 4.44 -26.05 0.32
C ILE A 436 3.00 -25.55 0.22
N SER A 437 2.85 -24.27 -0.03
CA SER A 437 1.58 -23.55 -0.27
C SER A 437 1.49 -23.19 -1.75
N LEU A 438 0.37 -23.54 -2.37
CA LEU A 438 0.03 -23.13 -3.73
C LEU A 438 -1.36 -22.49 -3.70
N SER A 439 -1.50 -21.28 -4.26
CA SER A 439 -2.78 -20.59 -4.41
C SER A 439 -2.97 -20.09 -5.83
N ALA A 440 -4.17 -20.28 -6.41
CA ALA A 440 -4.54 -19.77 -7.72
C ALA A 440 -5.83 -18.93 -7.63
N PRO A 441 -5.72 -17.64 -7.28
CA PRO A 441 -6.89 -16.81 -7.04
C PRO A 441 -7.67 -16.54 -8.35
N TYR A 442 -8.99 -16.44 -8.24
CA TYR A 442 -9.87 -16.01 -9.32
C TYR A 442 -10.60 -14.74 -8.92
N TYR A 443 -10.42 -13.68 -9.68
CA TYR A 443 -11.14 -12.42 -9.50
C TYR A 443 -12.44 -12.46 -10.30
N TRP A 444 -13.56 -12.15 -9.65
CA TRP A 444 -14.89 -12.10 -10.23
C TRP A 444 -15.43 -10.67 -10.16
N ASN A 445 -15.46 -9.98 -11.29
CA ASN A 445 -16.11 -8.68 -11.45
C ASN A 445 -17.62 -8.92 -11.63
N ILE A 446 -18.37 -8.89 -10.54
CA ILE A 446 -19.82 -9.20 -10.52
C ILE A 446 -20.61 -8.04 -11.12
N ALA A 447 -20.29 -6.82 -10.66
CA ALA A 447 -20.93 -5.57 -11.09
C ALA A 447 -19.94 -4.42 -10.87
N PRO A 448 -20.19 -3.20 -11.40
CA PRO A 448 -19.31 -2.05 -11.16
C PRO A 448 -19.04 -1.75 -9.68
N ASN A 449 -19.97 -2.09 -8.82
CA ASN A 449 -19.95 -1.84 -7.38
C ASN A 449 -19.84 -3.10 -6.51
N TYR A 450 -19.74 -4.30 -7.12
CA TYR A 450 -19.55 -5.58 -6.44
C TYR A 450 -18.46 -6.39 -7.12
N ASP A 451 -17.52 -6.90 -6.35
CA ASP A 451 -16.55 -7.88 -6.84
C ASP A 451 -16.22 -8.94 -5.79
N ALA A 452 -15.71 -10.05 -6.24
CA ALA A 452 -15.24 -11.11 -5.37
C ALA A 452 -13.89 -11.64 -5.83
N THR A 453 -13.08 -12.10 -4.89
CA THR A 453 -11.85 -12.85 -5.18
C THR A 453 -11.93 -14.19 -4.49
N LEU A 454 -12.02 -15.25 -5.26
CA LEU A 454 -11.96 -16.62 -4.75
C LEU A 454 -10.49 -17.04 -4.66
N ARG A 455 -10.07 -17.59 -3.54
CA ARG A 455 -8.68 -17.97 -3.26
C ARG A 455 -8.56 -19.45 -2.85
N PRO A 456 -8.66 -20.39 -3.77
CA PRO A 456 -8.30 -21.77 -3.47
C PRO A 456 -6.80 -21.83 -3.13
N ARG A 457 -6.46 -22.47 -2.01
CA ARG A 457 -5.10 -22.64 -1.51
C ARG A 457 -4.90 -24.09 -1.06
N TYR A 458 -3.84 -24.70 -1.50
CA TYR A 458 -3.43 -26.04 -1.08
C TYR A 458 -2.16 -25.98 -0.22
N LEU A 459 -2.19 -26.60 0.92
CA LEU A 459 -1.09 -26.72 1.86
C LEU A 459 -0.66 -28.20 1.95
N SER A 460 0.57 -28.53 1.54
CA SER A 460 1.01 -29.92 1.36
C SER A 460 0.95 -30.77 2.65
N LYS A 461 1.06 -30.13 3.83
CA LYS A 461 0.98 -30.81 5.13
C LYS A 461 -0.43 -30.83 5.75
N ARG A 462 -1.38 -30.04 5.21
CA ARG A 462 -2.69 -29.83 5.87
C ARG A 462 -3.89 -30.11 4.98
N GLY A 463 -3.81 -29.83 3.67
CA GLY A 463 -4.90 -30.02 2.73
C GLY A 463 -5.34 -28.73 2.06
N ALA A 464 -6.58 -28.74 1.51
CA ALA A 464 -7.13 -27.64 0.74
C ALA A 464 -7.92 -26.65 1.61
N VAL A 465 -7.70 -25.35 1.37
CA VAL A 465 -8.43 -24.23 1.95
C VAL A 465 -9.13 -23.48 0.82
N MET A 466 -10.43 -23.25 0.96
CA MET A 466 -11.18 -22.39 0.05
C MET A 466 -11.40 -21.04 0.72
N GLY A 467 -10.75 -19.99 0.22
CA GLY A 467 -10.92 -18.61 0.67
C GLY A 467 -11.73 -17.79 -0.32
N GLY A 468 -12.35 -16.72 0.16
CA GLY A 468 -13.05 -15.74 -0.66
C GLY A 468 -13.17 -14.39 0.01
N THR A 469 -12.94 -13.34 -0.75
CA THR A 469 -13.19 -11.94 -0.36
C THR A 469 -14.26 -11.37 -1.26
N LEU A 470 -15.38 -10.94 -0.69
CA LEU A 470 -16.42 -10.16 -1.35
C LEU A 470 -16.24 -8.68 -0.97
N ARG A 471 -16.22 -7.78 -1.96
CA ARG A 471 -16.22 -6.33 -1.73
C ARG A 471 -17.47 -5.71 -2.35
N TYR A 472 -17.99 -4.71 -1.66
CA TYR A 472 -19.15 -3.97 -2.13
C TYR A 472 -19.00 -2.49 -1.83
N LEU A 473 -19.58 -1.68 -2.72
CA LEU A 473 -19.64 -0.24 -2.65
C LEU A 473 -21.01 0.21 -3.14
N THR A 474 -21.78 0.89 -2.28
CA THR A 474 -23.04 1.54 -2.63
C THR A 474 -22.94 3.02 -2.30
N GLU A 475 -23.96 3.80 -2.54
CA GLU A 475 -23.98 5.23 -2.22
C GLU A 475 -23.73 5.51 -0.73
N ILE A 476 -24.25 4.65 0.14
CA ILE A 476 -24.20 4.84 1.60
C ILE A 476 -23.26 3.89 2.31
N THR A 477 -22.82 2.79 1.70
CA THR A 477 -22.04 1.78 2.40
C THR A 477 -20.94 1.17 1.53
N LYS A 478 -19.81 0.91 2.15
CA LYS A 478 -18.70 0.14 1.58
C LYS A 478 -18.24 -0.92 2.57
N GLY A 479 -17.85 -2.07 2.05
CA GLY A 479 -17.34 -3.10 2.93
C GLY A 479 -16.66 -4.24 2.22
N THR A 480 -16.08 -5.11 3.07
CA THR A 480 -15.41 -6.34 2.66
C THR A 480 -15.88 -7.49 3.56
N THR A 481 -16.07 -8.65 2.96
CA THR A 481 -16.34 -9.90 3.69
C THR A 481 -15.30 -10.93 3.27
N ASP A 482 -14.50 -11.40 4.21
CA ASP A 482 -13.51 -12.46 4.02
C ASP A 482 -14.00 -13.75 4.67
N LEU A 483 -14.05 -14.83 3.90
CA LEU A 483 -14.40 -16.15 4.37
C LEU A 483 -13.31 -17.14 3.96
N GLU A 484 -12.93 -18.01 4.89
CA GLU A 484 -12.07 -19.15 4.57
C GLU A 484 -12.67 -20.42 5.19
N PHE A 485 -12.63 -21.51 4.45
CA PHE A 485 -13.09 -22.81 4.89
C PHE A 485 -12.12 -23.91 4.47
N MET A 486 -11.69 -24.70 5.44
CA MET A 486 -10.88 -25.89 5.28
C MET A 486 -11.72 -27.09 5.78
N PRO A 487 -12.20 -27.95 4.89
CA PRO A 487 -13.06 -29.06 5.26
C PRO A 487 -12.39 -30.05 6.22
N HIS A 488 -11.09 -30.29 6.01
CA HIS A 488 -10.30 -31.21 6.81
C HIS A 488 -8.83 -30.75 6.89
N ASP A 489 -8.35 -30.47 8.10
CA ASP A 489 -6.92 -30.22 8.38
C ASP A 489 -6.26 -31.55 8.80
N SER A 490 -5.43 -32.11 7.93
CA SER A 490 -4.80 -33.43 8.15
C SER A 490 -3.90 -33.50 9.42
N LEU A 491 -3.46 -32.37 9.98
CA LEU A 491 -2.68 -32.31 11.23
C LEU A 491 -3.56 -32.11 12.47
N ARG A 492 -4.83 -31.69 12.31
CA ARG A 492 -5.74 -31.37 13.40
C ARG A 492 -6.99 -32.25 13.42
N ASP A 493 -7.20 -33.03 12.37
CA ASP A 493 -8.33 -33.93 12.16
C ASP A 493 -9.70 -33.24 12.39
N LYS A 494 -9.87 -32.04 11.84
CA LYS A 494 -11.10 -31.25 11.95
C LYS A 494 -11.27 -30.22 10.84
N ALA A 495 -12.52 -29.79 10.65
CA ALA A 495 -12.80 -28.64 9.80
C ALA A 495 -12.38 -27.34 10.49
N ARG A 496 -11.91 -26.35 9.70
CA ARG A 496 -11.49 -25.04 10.20
C ARG A 496 -12.04 -23.93 9.32
N TYR A 497 -12.34 -22.77 9.92
CA TYR A 497 -12.92 -21.65 9.19
C TYR A 497 -12.58 -20.30 9.82
N LEU A 498 -12.64 -19.28 8.97
CA LEU A 498 -12.48 -17.87 9.31
C LEU A 498 -13.67 -17.12 8.68
N ALA A 499 -14.20 -16.15 9.42
CA ALA A 499 -15.14 -15.16 8.92
C ALA A 499 -14.73 -13.78 9.44
N ALA A 500 -14.56 -12.82 8.51
CA ALA A 500 -14.28 -11.42 8.84
C ALA A 500 -15.15 -10.51 7.97
N ILE A 501 -15.81 -9.53 8.60
CA ILE A 501 -16.70 -8.57 7.93
C ILE A 501 -16.28 -7.17 8.37
N LYS A 502 -15.90 -6.33 7.41
CA LYS A 502 -15.66 -4.90 7.63
C LYS A 502 -16.67 -4.10 6.82
N ASN A 503 -17.36 -3.22 7.48
CA ASN A 503 -18.36 -2.35 6.85
C ASN A 503 -18.26 -0.93 7.39
N THR A 504 -18.33 0.04 6.49
CA THR A 504 -18.45 1.46 6.84
C THR A 504 -19.63 2.03 6.07
N SER A 505 -20.56 2.68 6.79
CA SER A 505 -21.75 3.29 6.19
C SER A 505 -21.86 4.75 6.60
N GLN A 506 -22.29 5.57 5.66
CA GLN A 506 -22.66 6.97 5.86
C GLN A 506 -24.13 7.11 5.46
N PHE A 507 -25.04 7.00 6.43
CA PHE A 507 -26.49 7.02 6.16
C PHE A 507 -26.99 8.42 5.82
N THR A 508 -26.43 9.42 6.51
CA THR A 508 -26.65 10.85 6.28
C THR A 508 -25.35 11.61 6.52
N PRO A 509 -25.23 12.90 6.20
CA PRO A 509 -24.04 13.68 6.57
C PRO A 509 -23.68 13.61 8.06
N HIS A 510 -24.68 13.33 8.92
CA HIS A 510 -24.54 13.31 10.38
C HIS A 510 -24.51 11.89 11.00
N ILE A 511 -24.99 10.86 10.28
CA ILE A 511 -25.09 9.49 10.83
C ILE A 511 -24.18 8.54 10.08
N SER A 512 -23.25 7.94 10.80
CA SER A 512 -22.32 6.96 10.27
C SER A 512 -22.27 5.68 11.10
N SER A 513 -21.94 4.57 10.49
CA SER A 513 -21.63 3.33 11.22
C SER A 513 -20.35 2.68 10.72
N ASN A 514 -19.69 1.97 11.62
CA ASN A 514 -18.51 1.16 11.32
C ASN A 514 -18.63 -0.18 12.04
N MET A 515 -18.45 -1.28 11.30
CA MET A 515 -18.47 -2.64 11.83
C MET A 515 -17.16 -3.35 11.43
N ASP A 516 -16.55 -4.06 12.38
CA ASP A 516 -15.42 -4.95 12.18
C ASP A 516 -15.66 -6.22 12.99
N LEU A 517 -16.20 -7.25 12.34
CA LEU A 517 -16.57 -8.51 12.96
C LEU A 517 -15.58 -9.58 12.52
N ASN A 518 -14.99 -10.29 13.47
CA ASN A 518 -13.95 -11.28 13.23
C ASN A 518 -14.22 -12.56 14.03
N TYR A 519 -14.06 -13.70 13.38
CA TYR A 519 -14.22 -15.01 14.02
C TYR A 519 -13.33 -16.06 13.38
N VAL A 520 -12.73 -16.92 14.19
CA VAL A 520 -12.01 -18.11 13.75
C VAL A 520 -12.46 -19.36 14.52
N SER A 521 -12.32 -20.52 13.90
CA SER A 521 -12.76 -21.80 14.46
C SER A 521 -11.98 -22.24 15.70
N ASP A 522 -10.75 -21.82 15.85
CA ASP A 522 -9.85 -22.23 16.93
C ASP A 522 -8.67 -21.28 17.14
N LYS A 523 -8.05 -21.38 18.30
CA LYS A 523 -6.92 -20.53 18.72
C LYS A 523 -5.65 -20.67 17.86
N ASP A 524 -5.47 -21.79 17.19
CA ASP A 524 -4.30 -22.07 16.36
C ASP A 524 -4.48 -21.63 14.90
N TYR A 525 -5.64 -21.06 14.53
CA TYR A 525 -5.98 -20.79 13.14
C TYR A 525 -4.89 -19.95 12.44
N PHE A 526 -4.55 -18.79 12.99
CA PHE A 526 -3.56 -17.91 12.39
C PHE A 526 -2.13 -18.46 12.45
N SER A 527 -1.80 -19.18 13.51
CA SER A 527 -0.48 -19.77 13.63
C SER A 527 -0.23 -20.88 12.61
N ASP A 528 -1.27 -21.60 12.22
CA ASP A 528 -1.21 -22.75 11.32
C ASP A 528 -1.53 -22.40 9.86
N LEU A 529 -2.53 -21.54 9.62
CA LEU A 529 -3.10 -21.24 8.32
C LEU A 529 -2.93 -19.78 7.91
N GLY A 530 -2.55 -18.88 8.83
CA GLY A 530 -2.36 -17.45 8.55
C GLY A 530 -1.28 -17.19 7.51
N ASN A 531 -1.35 -16.03 6.88
CA ASN A 531 -0.30 -15.58 5.96
C ASN A 531 0.97 -15.28 6.75
N ALA A 532 2.03 -16.04 6.45
CA ALA A 532 3.34 -15.89 7.09
C ALA A 532 4.04 -14.55 6.83
N LEU A 533 3.56 -13.75 5.89
CA LEU A 533 3.99 -12.37 5.61
C LEU A 533 3.12 -11.32 6.31
N SER A 534 2.05 -11.74 7.01
CA SER A 534 1.20 -10.83 7.77
C SER A 534 1.86 -10.44 9.09
N THR A 535 1.68 -9.19 9.49
CA THR A 535 2.10 -8.66 10.79
C THR A 535 1.10 -8.93 11.91
N SER A 536 -0.11 -9.42 11.58
CA SER A 536 -1.19 -9.70 12.56
C SER A 536 -0.98 -10.97 13.40
N THR A 537 0.16 -11.63 13.26
CA THR A 537 0.52 -12.86 14.00
C THR A 537 0.73 -12.66 15.51
N TYR A 538 0.76 -11.42 15.99
CA TYR A 538 1.04 -11.10 17.39
C TYR A 538 -0.18 -10.72 18.23
N SER A 539 -1.39 -10.74 17.65
CA SER A 539 -2.59 -10.44 18.42
C SER A 539 -2.95 -11.62 19.34
N SER A 540 -3.20 -11.34 20.60
CA SER A 540 -3.60 -12.35 21.58
C SER A 540 -5.09 -12.68 21.52
N TYR A 541 -5.89 -11.79 20.94
CA TYR A 541 -7.34 -11.96 20.73
C TYR A 541 -7.80 -11.23 19.47
N LEU A 542 -8.91 -11.72 18.93
CA LEU A 542 -9.67 -11.04 17.86
C LEU A 542 -10.74 -10.16 18.50
N VAL A 543 -10.84 -8.95 18.00
CA VAL A 543 -11.89 -8.00 18.37
C VAL A 543 -12.99 -8.04 17.32
N SER A 544 -14.23 -8.15 17.76
CA SER A 544 -15.42 -7.89 16.95
C SER A 544 -16.14 -6.69 17.54
N GLN A 545 -16.39 -5.67 16.73
CA GLN A 545 -16.97 -4.42 17.19
C GLN A 545 -17.92 -3.80 16.17
N ALA A 546 -18.90 -3.05 16.70
CA ALA A 546 -19.76 -2.21 15.88
C ALA A 546 -19.97 -0.84 16.55
N ASN A 547 -19.95 0.19 15.72
CA ASN A 547 -20.13 1.59 16.13
C ASN A 547 -21.25 2.20 15.31
N LEU A 548 -22.08 3.02 15.96
CA LEU A 548 -23.05 3.91 15.33
C LEU A 548 -22.82 5.32 15.89
N GLY A 549 -22.60 6.27 15.02
CA GLY A 549 -22.28 7.66 15.38
C GLY A 549 -23.27 8.64 14.78
N TYR A 550 -23.63 9.64 15.56
CA TYR A 550 -24.27 10.88 15.13
C TYR A 550 -23.35 12.04 15.48
N ALA A 551 -23.10 12.93 14.54
CA ALA A 551 -22.31 14.13 14.77
C ALA A 551 -22.94 15.31 14.02
N ASN A 552 -23.15 16.39 14.74
CA ASN A 552 -23.59 17.68 14.23
C ASN A 552 -22.85 18.79 15.01
N GLU A 553 -22.99 20.05 14.61
CA GLU A 553 -22.34 21.16 15.26
C GLU A 553 -22.51 21.12 16.79
N GLY A 554 -21.40 20.94 17.50
CA GLY A 554 -21.36 20.89 18.96
C GLY A 554 -21.97 19.65 19.64
N VAL A 555 -22.55 18.68 18.92
CA VAL A 555 -23.18 17.49 19.48
C VAL A 555 -22.63 16.23 18.79
N ALA A 556 -22.06 15.29 19.55
CA ALA A 556 -21.68 13.99 19.06
C ALA A 556 -22.22 12.88 19.98
N VAL A 557 -22.88 11.89 19.38
CA VAL A 557 -23.34 10.68 20.08
C VAL A 557 -22.71 9.47 19.41
N ARG A 558 -22.15 8.55 20.21
CA ARG A 558 -21.56 7.31 19.72
C ARG A 558 -22.08 6.13 20.53
N GLY A 559 -22.73 5.19 19.87
CA GLY A 559 -23.02 3.87 20.39
C GLY A 559 -21.93 2.89 19.95
N HIS A 560 -21.48 2.03 20.86
CA HIS A 560 -20.42 1.05 20.64
C HIS A 560 -20.76 -0.27 21.31
N ILE A 561 -20.47 -1.38 20.62
CA ILE A 561 -20.48 -2.73 21.19
C ILE A 561 -19.21 -3.46 20.76
N ASP A 562 -18.65 -4.27 21.65
CA ASP A 562 -17.49 -5.10 21.33
C ASP A 562 -17.57 -6.50 21.96
N ASN A 563 -16.81 -7.42 21.38
CA ASN A 563 -16.62 -8.78 21.85
C ASN A 563 -15.22 -9.28 21.49
N TYR A 564 -14.67 -10.16 22.31
CA TYR A 564 -13.29 -10.65 22.18
C TYR A 564 -13.24 -12.16 22.08
N GLN A 565 -12.51 -12.69 21.09
CA GLN A 565 -12.21 -14.11 20.95
C GLN A 565 -10.71 -14.34 21.18
N SER A 566 -10.34 -15.12 22.19
CA SER A 566 -8.94 -15.50 22.41
C SER A 566 -8.41 -16.37 21.26
N ILE A 567 -7.26 -16.00 20.72
CA ILE A 567 -6.47 -16.77 19.73
C ILE A 567 -5.11 -17.17 20.28
N ASP A 568 -4.85 -16.92 21.55
CA ASP A 568 -3.68 -17.38 22.27
C ASP A 568 -4.09 -18.43 23.31
N LYS A 569 -3.39 -19.57 23.35
CA LYS A 569 -3.67 -20.64 24.30
C LYS A 569 -3.32 -20.30 25.74
N ALA A 570 -2.35 -19.40 25.92
CA ALA A 570 -1.95 -18.94 27.24
C ALA A 570 -3.02 -18.07 27.92
N ILE A 571 -3.92 -17.47 27.13
CA ILE A 571 -4.98 -16.61 27.65
C ILE A 571 -6.17 -17.46 28.09
N THR A 572 -6.45 -17.41 29.41
CA THR A 572 -7.67 -17.96 29.99
C THR A 572 -8.86 -17.05 29.74
N SER A 573 -10.09 -17.52 30.04
CA SER A 573 -11.28 -16.67 29.99
C SER A 573 -11.18 -15.44 30.90
N ALA A 574 -10.53 -15.55 32.03
CA ALA A 574 -10.29 -14.43 32.95
C ALA A 574 -9.27 -13.41 32.41
N GLY A 575 -8.46 -13.77 31.42
CA GLY A 575 -7.50 -12.90 30.77
C GLY A 575 -8.03 -12.13 29.57
N LEU A 576 -9.31 -12.25 29.23
CA LEU A 576 -9.92 -11.46 28.17
C LEU A 576 -10.33 -10.07 28.65
N PRO A 577 -10.38 -9.06 27.78
CA PRO A 577 -10.98 -7.77 28.10
C PRO A 577 -12.48 -7.89 28.38
N TYR A 578 -13.00 -6.95 29.15
CA TYR A 578 -14.45 -6.79 29.32
C TYR A 578 -15.13 -6.45 28.00
N ARG A 579 -16.26 -7.09 27.73
CA ARG A 579 -17.17 -6.73 26.63
C ARG A 579 -17.96 -5.50 27.02
N ARG A 580 -18.15 -4.57 26.12
CA ARG A 580 -19.01 -3.40 26.27
C ARG A 580 -20.32 -3.63 25.52
N LEU A 581 -21.45 -3.75 26.26
CA LEU A 581 -22.70 -4.23 25.67
C LEU A 581 -23.94 -3.52 26.26
N PRO A 582 -24.28 -2.29 25.88
CA PRO A 582 -23.60 -1.36 25.02
C PRO A 582 -22.72 -0.35 25.79
N GLN A 583 -21.93 0.45 25.05
CA GLN A 583 -21.40 1.73 25.50
C GLN A 583 -22.03 2.85 24.67
N VAL A 584 -22.49 3.91 25.33
CA VAL A 584 -23.03 5.12 24.71
C VAL A 584 -22.27 6.33 25.25
N ASN A 585 -21.68 7.10 24.34
CA ASN A 585 -21.00 8.35 24.64
C ASN A 585 -21.78 9.53 24.06
N LEU A 586 -21.97 10.57 24.83
CA LEU A 586 -22.50 11.85 24.42
C LEU A 586 -21.45 12.93 24.70
N ASN A 587 -21.05 13.66 23.69
CA ASN A 587 -20.21 14.85 23.81
C ASN A 587 -20.99 16.07 23.33
N LEU A 588 -21.10 17.07 24.20
CA LEU A 588 -21.65 18.38 23.89
C LEU A 588 -20.51 19.40 24.00
N ASN A 589 -20.30 20.18 22.96
CA ASN A 589 -19.25 21.19 22.91
C ASN A 589 -19.84 22.52 22.41
N HIS A 590 -19.62 23.59 23.16
CA HIS A 590 -20.05 24.93 22.79
C HIS A 590 -18.94 25.95 23.07
N ALA A 591 -18.50 26.64 22.01
CA ALA A 591 -17.55 27.74 22.09
C ALA A 591 -18.31 29.07 21.97
N PHE A 592 -18.15 29.96 22.91
CA PHE A 592 -18.80 31.26 22.88
C PHE A 592 -18.01 32.23 21.97
N THR A 593 -18.70 32.89 21.07
CA THR A 593 -18.06 33.81 20.09
C THR A 593 -17.69 35.17 20.66
N PHE A 594 -18.36 35.60 21.73
CA PHE A 594 -18.17 36.94 22.35
C PHE A 594 -17.09 36.96 23.45
N MET A 595 -16.65 35.78 23.92
CA MET A 595 -15.54 35.65 24.88
C MET A 595 -14.84 34.31 24.63
N PRO A 596 -13.56 34.16 24.99
CA PRO A 596 -12.81 32.92 24.85
C PRO A 596 -13.22 31.88 25.91
N LEU A 597 -14.50 31.49 25.90
CA LEU A 597 -15.06 30.50 26.81
C LEU A 597 -15.54 29.29 26.05
N ASN A 598 -15.03 28.10 26.40
CA ASN A 598 -15.48 26.84 25.87
C ASN A 598 -16.10 25.98 26.97
N THR A 599 -17.27 25.42 26.69
CA THR A 599 -17.93 24.47 27.57
C THR A 599 -18.01 23.11 26.87
N VAL A 600 -17.63 22.06 27.59
CA VAL A 600 -17.71 20.69 27.11
C VAL A 600 -18.41 19.84 28.17
N MET A 601 -19.33 18.97 27.74
CA MET A 601 -19.94 17.97 28.61
C MET A 601 -19.73 16.60 27.98
N ASP A 602 -18.92 15.77 28.63
CA ASP A 602 -18.69 14.38 28.27
C ASP A 602 -19.54 13.49 29.15
N THR A 603 -20.37 12.64 28.53
CA THR A 603 -21.21 11.68 29.24
C THR A 603 -21.02 10.31 28.65
N GLU A 604 -20.88 9.31 29.49
CA GLU A 604 -20.76 7.91 29.12
C GLU A 604 -21.73 7.04 29.92
N TYR A 605 -22.40 6.14 29.26
CA TYR A 605 -23.03 4.97 29.84
C TYR A 605 -22.45 3.71 29.21
N VAL A 606 -22.06 2.72 30.03
CA VAL A 606 -21.52 1.45 29.55
C VAL A 606 -21.91 0.28 30.46
N TYR A 607 -22.28 -0.84 29.84
CA TYR A 607 -22.44 -2.11 30.52
C TYR A 607 -21.24 -3.02 30.19
N PHE A 608 -20.49 -3.36 31.24
CA PHE A 608 -19.35 -4.27 31.17
C PHE A 608 -19.79 -5.70 31.51
N GLN A 609 -19.48 -6.62 30.59
CA GLN A 609 -19.75 -8.04 30.77
C GLN A 609 -18.44 -8.84 30.65
N HIS A 610 -18.27 -9.78 31.61
CA HIS A 610 -17.17 -10.71 31.65
C HIS A 610 -17.64 -12.06 32.20
N ASP A 611 -17.07 -13.19 31.69
CA ASP A 611 -17.54 -14.54 32.07
C ASP A 611 -16.99 -15.00 33.43
N ALA A 612 -15.91 -14.40 33.92
CA ALA A 612 -15.19 -14.83 35.13
C ALA A 612 -14.98 -13.72 36.17
N LEU A 613 -15.18 -12.44 35.83
CA LEU A 613 -14.96 -11.30 36.70
C LEU A 613 -16.29 -10.56 36.98
N VAL A 614 -16.23 -9.58 37.91
CA VAL A 614 -17.38 -8.73 38.28
C VAL A 614 -17.94 -8.02 37.06
N ASN A 615 -19.23 -8.07 36.85
CA ASN A 615 -19.96 -7.35 35.80
C ASN A 615 -20.58 -6.06 36.38
N GLY A 616 -20.91 -5.09 35.53
CA GLY A 616 -21.54 -3.90 36.00
C GLY A 616 -21.80 -2.83 34.97
N GLN A 617 -22.58 -1.85 35.39
CA GLN A 617 -22.86 -0.65 34.62
C GLN A 617 -22.04 0.49 35.18
N ARG A 618 -21.58 1.38 34.33
CA ARG A 618 -20.96 2.64 34.70
C ARG A 618 -21.64 3.79 33.96
N THR A 619 -22.00 4.82 34.71
CA THR A 619 -22.43 6.11 34.19
C THR A 619 -21.42 7.16 34.60
N ASN A 620 -20.88 7.92 33.67
CA ASN A 620 -19.94 8.98 33.92
C ASN A 620 -20.42 10.27 33.27
N VAL A 621 -20.38 11.39 34.03
CA VAL A 621 -20.76 12.72 33.53
C VAL A 621 -19.65 13.69 33.92
N ARG A 622 -19.13 14.42 32.93
CA ARG A 622 -18.02 15.35 33.13
C ARG A 622 -18.28 16.67 32.40
N PRO A 623 -19.01 17.63 32.99
CA PRO A 623 -19.02 19.01 32.55
C PRO A 623 -17.65 19.66 32.77
N SER A 624 -17.23 20.46 31.82
CA SER A 624 -15.98 21.23 31.90
C SER A 624 -16.14 22.61 31.27
N VAL A 625 -15.42 23.58 31.84
CA VAL A 625 -15.35 24.95 31.35
C VAL A 625 -13.89 25.31 31.21
N SER A 626 -13.49 25.86 30.07
CA SER A 626 -12.14 26.35 29.83
C SER A 626 -12.15 27.76 29.26
N PHE A 627 -11.13 28.52 29.60
CA PHE A 627 -10.96 29.91 29.18
C PHE A 627 -9.61 30.11 28.45
N PRO A 628 -9.48 29.63 27.19
CA PRO A 628 -8.24 29.72 26.42
C PRO A 628 -7.97 31.17 26.01
N MET A 629 -6.93 31.76 26.55
CA MET A 629 -6.39 33.08 26.14
C MET A 629 -5.11 32.82 25.34
N GLN A 630 -5.02 33.34 24.14
CA GLN A 630 -3.88 33.15 23.26
C GLN A 630 -3.50 34.44 22.55
N THR A 631 -2.20 34.68 22.48
CA THR A 631 -1.54 35.70 21.66
C THR A 631 -0.57 35.02 20.70
N ALA A 632 0.10 35.81 19.85
CA ALA A 632 1.13 35.25 18.97
C ALA A 632 2.33 34.65 19.73
N SER A 633 2.63 35.14 20.93
CA SER A 633 3.81 34.77 21.71
C SER A 633 3.53 33.98 23.00
N ALA A 634 2.26 33.87 23.41
CA ALA A 634 1.91 33.21 24.66
C ALA A 634 0.49 32.65 24.66
N PHE A 635 0.27 31.62 25.47
CA PHE A 635 -1.09 31.13 25.77
C PHE A 635 -1.23 30.83 27.27
N VAL A 636 -2.47 30.98 27.76
CA VAL A 636 -2.89 30.52 29.07
C VAL A 636 -4.29 29.92 28.97
N SER A 637 -4.47 28.69 29.39
CA SER A 637 -5.74 27.95 29.27
C SER A 637 -6.15 27.31 30.60
N PRO A 638 -6.75 28.07 31.52
CA PRO A 638 -7.34 27.47 32.73
C PRO A 638 -8.60 26.68 32.38
N LYS A 639 -8.78 25.56 33.05
CA LYS A 639 -9.89 24.64 32.88
C LYS A 639 -10.37 24.11 34.24
N LEU A 640 -11.67 24.10 34.42
CA LEU A 640 -12.35 23.48 35.55
C LEU A 640 -13.32 22.40 35.04
N SER A 641 -13.25 21.22 35.61
CA SER A 641 -14.17 20.13 35.33
C SER A 641 -14.70 19.52 36.61
N LEU A 642 -15.91 18.99 36.58
CA LEU A 642 -16.47 18.19 37.64
C LEU A 642 -16.80 16.79 37.09
N GLN A 643 -16.17 15.75 37.61
CA GLN A 643 -16.43 14.38 37.17
C GLN A 643 -17.26 13.62 38.19
N TYR A 644 -18.46 13.20 37.80
CA TYR A 644 -19.32 12.30 38.53
C TYR A 644 -19.33 10.94 37.84
N THR A 645 -19.06 9.88 38.63
CA THR A 645 -19.09 8.50 38.11
C THR A 645 -19.87 7.63 39.09
N GLN A 646 -20.87 6.91 38.59
CA GLN A 646 -21.76 5.97 39.34
C GLN A 646 -21.62 4.57 38.75
N TYR A 647 -21.55 3.57 39.63
CA TYR A 647 -21.53 2.16 39.27
C TYR A 647 -22.76 1.43 39.79
N ALA A 648 -23.21 0.40 39.07
CA ALA A 648 -24.13 -0.62 39.55
C ALA A 648 -23.52 -1.99 39.21
N LEU A 649 -23.09 -2.74 40.23
CA LEU A 649 -22.27 -3.93 40.07
C LEU A 649 -23.11 -5.21 40.30
N ASN A 650 -22.78 -6.22 39.51
CA ASN A 650 -23.39 -7.55 39.62
C ASN A 650 -22.31 -8.61 39.78
N ASN A 651 -22.48 -9.52 40.73
CA ASN A 651 -21.53 -10.60 40.90
C ASN A 651 -21.84 -11.78 39.96
N PRO A 652 -20.91 -12.25 39.10
CA PRO A 652 -21.14 -13.45 38.34
C PRO A 652 -21.02 -14.68 39.22
N LYS A 653 -22.07 -15.46 39.29
CA LYS A 653 -22.15 -16.84 39.79
C LYS A 653 -21.24 -17.22 40.97
N GLY A 654 -21.62 -16.91 42.19
CA GLY A 654 -21.07 -17.52 43.41
C GLY A 654 -19.67 -17.07 43.83
N GLY A 655 -19.22 -15.91 43.36
CA GLY A 655 -17.95 -15.29 43.70
C GLY A 655 -17.97 -14.53 45.02
N ALA A 656 -16.85 -13.90 45.35
CA ALA A 656 -16.64 -13.11 46.56
C ALA A 656 -17.70 -12.04 46.77
N VAL A 657 -17.99 -11.73 48.01
CA VAL A 657 -18.91 -10.67 48.41
C VAL A 657 -18.47 -9.35 47.79
N LEU A 658 -19.35 -8.61 47.15
CA LEU A 658 -19.09 -7.29 46.64
C LEU A 658 -18.74 -6.34 47.79
N ALA A 659 -17.67 -5.59 47.66
CA ALA A 659 -17.31 -4.58 48.65
C ALA A 659 -18.33 -3.43 48.69
N SER A 660 -19.01 -3.19 47.58
CA SER A 660 -20.15 -2.28 47.37
C SER A 660 -20.83 -2.66 46.06
N ASP A 661 -22.16 -2.63 46.01
CA ASP A 661 -22.95 -2.87 44.79
C ASP A 661 -23.15 -1.63 43.93
N GLY A 662 -22.97 -0.43 44.50
CA GLY A 662 -23.20 0.84 43.85
C GLY A 662 -22.20 1.96 44.24
N PRO A 663 -20.88 1.75 44.11
CA PRO A 663 -19.94 2.80 44.46
C PRO A 663 -20.09 4.00 43.52
N SER A 664 -19.86 5.22 44.05
CA SER A 664 -19.89 6.47 43.32
C SER A 664 -18.72 7.35 43.65
N ARG A 665 -18.39 8.29 42.76
CA ARG A 665 -17.32 9.22 42.93
C ARG A 665 -17.65 10.57 42.28
N THR A 666 -17.39 11.67 43.02
CA THR A 666 -17.51 13.03 42.50
C THR A 666 -16.20 13.77 42.82
N LEU A 667 -15.52 14.26 41.75
CA LEU A 667 -14.23 14.95 41.92
C LEU A 667 -14.16 16.19 41.03
N PRO A 668 -13.76 17.35 41.62
CA PRO A 668 -13.35 18.52 40.83
C PRO A 668 -11.95 18.29 40.25
N ILE A 669 -11.72 18.79 39.05
CA ILE A 669 -10.46 18.75 38.34
C ILE A 669 -10.14 20.19 37.91
N PHE A 670 -9.08 20.73 38.41
CA PHE A 670 -8.57 22.03 37.97
C PHE A 670 -7.25 21.85 37.26
N SER A 671 -7.14 22.39 36.04
CA SER A 671 -5.90 22.44 35.31
C SER A 671 -5.67 23.81 34.68
N THR A 672 -4.41 24.18 34.52
CA THR A 672 -4.03 25.36 33.73
C THR A 672 -2.79 25.04 32.92
N ASP A 673 -2.88 25.28 31.64
CA ASP A 673 -1.81 25.08 30.67
C ASP A 673 -1.35 26.43 30.17
N THR A 674 -0.07 26.71 30.24
CA THR A 674 0.51 27.99 29.84
C THR A 674 1.84 27.79 29.14
N GLY A 675 2.11 28.56 28.13
CA GLY A 675 3.37 28.52 27.38
C GLY A 675 3.69 29.82 26.68
N LEU A 676 4.96 29.94 26.35
CA LEU A 676 5.52 31.05 25.58
C LEU A 676 6.11 30.51 24.27
N TYR A 677 6.06 31.34 23.26
CA TYR A 677 6.73 31.12 21.97
C TYR A 677 7.74 32.25 21.76
N LEU A 678 9.01 31.93 21.89
CA LEU A 678 10.11 32.86 21.64
C LEU A 678 10.80 32.46 20.36
N GLU A 679 10.99 33.40 19.46
CA GLU A 679 11.54 33.13 18.12
C GLU A 679 12.71 34.07 17.83
N LYS A 680 13.71 33.54 17.11
CA LYS A 680 14.87 34.31 16.68
C LYS A 680 15.45 33.74 15.39
N ASP A 681 15.70 34.61 14.41
CA ASP A 681 16.48 34.22 13.24
C ASP A 681 17.95 34.06 13.63
N VAL A 682 18.51 32.92 13.27
CA VAL A 682 19.91 32.56 13.50
C VAL A 682 20.56 32.09 12.21
N ASN A 683 21.80 32.51 11.97
CA ASN A 683 22.58 32.07 10.85
C ASN A 683 23.68 31.13 11.33
N PHE A 684 23.68 29.89 10.80
CA PHE A 684 24.70 28.91 11.14
C PHE A 684 25.19 28.25 9.85
N SER A 685 26.50 28.19 9.66
CA SER A 685 27.13 27.52 8.48
C SER A 685 26.56 27.96 7.13
N ASN A 686 26.35 29.26 6.89
CA ASN A 686 25.73 29.85 5.69
C ASN A 686 24.26 29.48 5.41
N HIS A 687 23.57 28.92 6.39
CA HIS A 687 22.14 28.66 6.34
C HIS A 687 21.40 29.50 7.38
N SER A 688 20.26 30.05 6.98
CA SER A 688 19.36 30.79 7.89
C SER A 688 18.32 29.82 8.48
N TYR A 689 18.18 29.89 9.80
CA TYR A 689 17.20 29.08 10.54
C TYR A 689 16.34 29.99 11.41
N LEU A 690 15.07 29.63 11.57
CA LEU A 690 14.22 30.11 12.65
C LEU A 690 14.47 29.23 13.89
N HIS A 691 15.00 29.83 14.96
CA HIS A 691 15.18 29.14 16.23
C HIS A 691 14.00 29.48 17.13
N THR A 692 13.28 28.48 17.62
CA THR A 692 12.19 28.64 18.58
C THR A 692 12.62 28.16 19.97
N LEU A 693 12.13 28.82 21.01
CA LEU A 693 12.23 28.37 22.40
C LEU A 693 10.84 28.44 23.02
N GLU A 694 10.32 27.28 23.47
CA GLU A 694 8.92 27.05 23.83
C GLU A 694 8.84 26.52 25.28
N PRO A 695 9.01 27.36 26.34
CA PRO A 695 8.73 26.93 27.70
C PRO A 695 7.23 26.73 27.91
N ARG A 696 6.86 25.63 28.59
CA ARG A 696 5.49 25.27 28.91
C ARG A 696 5.36 24.80 30.33
N LEU A 697 4.34 25.30 31.04
CA LEU A 697 3.98 24.89 32.38
C LEU A 697 2.55 24.37 32.40
N PHE A 698 2.34 23.24 33.04
CA PHE A 698 1.01 22.66 33.23
C PHE A 698 0.82 22.33 34.72
N TYR A 699 -0.14 22.98 35.33
CA TYR A 699 -0.53 22.73 36.74
C TYR A 699 -1.82 21.88 36.74
N LEU A 700 -1.85 20.88 37.63
CA LEU A 700 -3.01 19.99 37.78
C LEU A 700 -3.30 19.79 39.27
N TYR A 701 -4.57 19.98 39.65
CA TYR A 701 -5.07 19.71 40.98
C TYR A 701 -6.32 18.84 40.95
N ILE A 702 -6.29 17.69 41.64
CA ILE A 702 -7.42 16.75 41.82
C ILE A 702 -7.35 16.24 43.24
N PRO A 703 -8.36 16.49 44.11
CA PRO A 703 -8.36 16.00 45.50
C PRO A 703 -8.42 14.48 45.55
N ARG A 704 -7.81 13.91 46.57
CA ARG A 704 -7.83 12.47 46.82
C ARG A 704 -9.22 12.00 47.25
N THR A 705 -9.67 10.84 46.66
CA THR A 705 -10.78 10.04 47.19
C THR A 705 -10.39 8.57 47.17
N ASP A 706 -10.94 7.77 48.09
CA ASP A 706 -10.74 6.32 48.04
C ASP A 706 -11.55 5.71 46.88
N GLN A 707 -10.86 4.93 46.05
CA GLN A 707 -11.40 4.27 44.88
C GLN A 707 -11.20 2.73 44.93
N SER A 708 -10.82 2.20 46.08
CA SER A 708 -10.53 0.76 46.22
C SER A 708 -11.77 -0.12 46.03
N THR A 709 -12.97 0.42 46.30
CA THR A 709 -14.26 -0.26 46.10
C THR A 709 -14.75 -0.20 44.63
N ILE A 710 -14.06 0.51 43.76
CA ILE A 710 -14.38 0.59 42.33
C ILE A 710 -13.59 -0.49 41.58
N PRO A 711 -14.23 -1.35 40.77
CA PRO A 711 -13.54 -2.34 39.98
C PRO A 711 -12.68 -1.67 38.86
N ILE A 712 -11.83 -2.46 38.20
CA ILE A 712 -11.06 -2.06 37.03
C ILE A 712 -11.68 -2.75 35.80
N PHE A 713 -12.47 -2.04 35.03
CA PHE A 713 -13.09 -2.54 33.82
C PHE A 713 -12.24 -2.26 32.57
N ASP A 714 -11.81 -1.00 32.40
CA ASP A 714 -11.11 -0.51 31.21
C ASP A 714 -9.96 0.46 31.51
N SER A 715 -9.61 0.63 32.78
CA SER A 715 -8.52 1.52 33.16
C SER A 715 -7.17 0.82 33.18
N ALA A 716 -6.19 1.46 32.59
CA ALA A 716 -4.79 1.08 32.58
C ALA A 716 -3.91 2.33 32.83
N LEU A 717 -2.67 2.13 33.23
CA LEU A 717 -1.72 3.22 33.35
C LEU A 717 -1.21 3.60 31.94
N TYR A 718 -1.28 4.87 31.60
CA TYR A 718 -0.64 5.35 30.37
C TYR A 718 0.87 5.15 30.42
N ASP A 719 1.45 4.84 29.29
CA ASP A 719 2.90 4.83 29.15
C ASP A 719 3.43 6.26 29.30
N PHE A 720 4.38 6.43 30.23
CA PHE A 720 4.91 7.74 30.55
C PHE A 720 5.75 8.26 29.36
N SER A 721 5.45 9.47 28.89
CA SER A 721 6.07 10.12 27.74
C SER A 721 6.00 11.63 27.89
N PHE A 722 6.70 12.38 27.04
CA PHE A 722 6.63 13.84 27.02
C PHE A 722 5.18 14.34 26.89
N ASN A 723 4.38 13.75 26.01
CA ASN A 723 2.99 14.15 25.82
C ASN A 723 2.08 13.77 27.00
N SER A 724 2.30 12.61 27.63
CA SER A 724 1.46 12.17 28.74
C SER A 724 1.64 12.99 30.01
N MET A 725 2.72 13.79 30.14
CA MET A 725 2.94 14.70 31.26
C MET A 725 1.92 15.85 31.38
N PHE A 726 1.20 16.14 30.27
CA PHE A 726 0.19 17.21 30.19
C PHE A 726 -1.24 16.66 30.23
N LEU A 727 -1.43 15.38 30.54
CA LEU A 727 -2.76 14.79 30.70
C LEU A 727 -3.33 15.07 32.09
N GLU A 728 -4.65 15.31 32.15
CA GLU A 728 -5.37 15.49 33.44
C GLU A 728 -5.54 14.18 34.21
N ASN A 729 -5.38 13.01 33.55
CA ASN A 729 -5.41 11.70 34.19
C ASN A 729 -4.30 10.81 33.64
N ARG A 730 -3.51 10.19 34.50
CA ARG A 730 -2.47 9.22 34.11
C ARG A 730 -3.01 7.83 33.77
N PHE A 731 -4.29 7.59 34.05
CA PHE A 731 -4.99 6.35 33.71
C PHE A 731 -5.85 6.54 32.47
N SER A 732 -5.89 5.51 31.63
CA SER A 732 -6.92 5.39 30.61
C SER A 732 -8.27 5.03 31.24
N GLY A 733 -9.37 5.18 30.49
CA GLY A 733 -10.71 4.92 31.00
C GLY A 733 -11.12 5.84 32.14
N THR A 734 -12.21 5.52 32.81
CA THR A 734 -12.80 6.34 33.84
C THR A 734 -12.91 5.66 35.22
N ASP A 735 -12.48 4.38 35.35
CA ASP A 735 -12.53 3.69 36.65
C ASP A 735 -11.56 4.27 37.68
N ARG A 736 -10.46 4.83 37.20
CA ARG A 736 -9.48 5.52 38.04
C ARG A 736 -9.30 6.94 37.58
N LEU A 737 -9.40 7.87 38.53
CA LEU A 737 -8.99 9.27 38.40
C LEU A 737 -7.90 9.53 39.43
N GLN A 738 -6.73 9.94 38.98
CA GLN A 738 -5.58 10.18 39.84
C GLN A 738 -5.88 11.28 40.88
N ASP A 739 -5.25 11.19 42.04
CA ASP A 739 -5.06 12.30 42.96
C ASP A 739 -3.84 13.09 42.48
N ALA A 740 -4.00 14.39 42.30
CA ALA A 740 -2.96 15.24 41.77
C ALA A 740 -2.88 16.60 42.46
N ASN A 741 -1.68 16.98 42.81
CA ASN A 741 -1.24 18.33 43.07
C ASN A 741 0.17 18.42 42.54
N GLN A 742 0.28 18.88 41.26
CA GLN A 742 1.51 18.74 40.51
C GLN A 742 1.71 19.86 39.50
N LEU A 743 2.98 20.15 39.23
CA LEU A 743 3.42 21.11 38.22
C LEU A 743 4.31 20.38 37.20
N THR A 744 3.91 20.34 35.97
CA THR A 744 4.76 19.93 34.85
C THR A 744 5.49 21.14 34.30
N ALA A 745 6.80 21.04 34.15
CA ALA A 745 7.64 22.02 33.48
C ALA A 745 8.32 21.38 32.30
N ALA A 746 8.22 22.00 31.13
CA ALA A 746 8.85 21.53 29.92
C ALA A 746 9.45 22.68 29.11
N LEU A 747 10.48 22.35 28.35
CA LEU A 747 11.13 23.26 27.42
C LEU A 747 11.33 22.52 26.09
N THR A 748 10.81 23.10 25.01
CA THR A 748 11.09 22.63 23.65
C THR A 748 11.86 23.68 22.88
N THR A 749 12.86 23.28 22.14
CA THR A 749 13.60 24.14 21.21
C THR A 749 13.67 23.52 19.86
N ARG A 750 13.51 24.34 18.80
CA ARG A 750 13.52 23.89 17.41
C ARG A 750 14.43 24.76 16.55
N LEU A 751 15.03 24.14 15.53
CA LEU A 751 15.67 24.82 14.43
C LEU A 751 14.94 24.46 13.14
N VAL A 752 14.28 25.43 12.53
CA VAL A 752 13.53 25.29 11.29
C VAL A 752 14.29 26.00 10.18
N ASP A 753 14.58 25.30 9.10
CA ASP A 753 15.26 25.87 7.94
C ASP A 753 14.38 26.95 7.29
N ALA A 754 14.89 28.18 7.21
CA ALA A 754 14.11 29.35 6.75
C ALA A 754 13.68 29.25 5.26
N LYS A 755 14.36 28.45 4.44
CA LYS A 755 14.03 28.31 3.02
C LYS A 755 13.02 27.21 2.75
N SER A 756 13.20 26.06 3.40
CA SER A 756 12.38 24.87 3.16
C SER A 756 11.24 24.69 4.15
N GLY A 757 11.24 25.42 5.27
CA GLY A 757 10.30 25.22 6.38
C GLY A 757 10.47 23.90 7.12
N ARG A 758 11.54 23.11 6.84
CA ARG A 758 11.76 21.81 7.49
C ARG A 758 12.42 21.96 8.84
N GLU A 759 11.89 21.24 9.84
CA GLU A 759 12.50 21.12 11.15
C GLU A 759 13.80 20.31 11.04
N LYS A 760 14.93 20.95 11.37
CA LYS A 760 16.26 20.30 11.34
C LYS A 760 16.66 19.74 12.69
N LEU A 761 16.19 20.37 13.77
CA LEU A 761 16.43 19.93 15.14
C LEU A 761 15.20 20.24 15.98
N LYS A 762 14.81 19.27 16.82
CA LYS A 762 13.85 19.44 17.91
C LYS A 762 14.43 18.79 19.15
N LEU A 763 14.52 19.52 20.25
CA LEU A 763 14.86 18.97 21.56
C LEU A 763 13.77 19.38 22.54
N SER A 764 13.18 18.40 23.21
CA SER A 764 12.20 18.59 24.27
C SER A 764 12.71 17.97 25.56
N VAL A 765 12.58 18.67 26.65
CA VAL A 765 12.92 18.21 28.00
C VAL A 765 11.79 18.58 28.95
N GLY A 766 11.39 17.67 29.82
CA GLY A 766 10.32 17.94 30.77
C GLY A 766 10.30 17.01 31.97
N GLU A 767 9.71 17.50 33.07
CA GLU A 767 9.58 16.78 34.32
C GLU A 767 8.33 17.25 35.10
N ILE A 768 7.76 16.38 35.89
CA ILE A 768 6.65 16.71 36.82
C ILE A 768 7.17 16.81 38.24
N ALA A 769 6.91 17.93 38.92
CA ALA A 769 7.09 18.08 40.35
C ALA A 769 5.77 17.76 41.07
N TYR A 770 5.79 16.82 41.98
CA TYR A 770 4.64 16.38 42.78
C TYR A 770 4.66 16.99 44.16
N PHE A 771 3.59 17.67 44.54
CA PHE A 771 3.46 18.30 45.84
C PHE A 771 2.78 17.41 46.90
N GLN A 772 2.28 16.25 46.47
CA GLN A 772 1.67 15.21 47.32
C GLN A 772 1.95 13.80 46.79
N ASP A 773 1.84 12.79 47.67
CA ASP A 773 1.91 11.38 47.29
C ASP A 773 0.75 11.01 46.37
N ARG A 774 1.00 10.12 45.40
CA ARG A 774 -0.02 9.59 44.46
C ARG A 774 -0.55 8.28 45.04
N LYS A 775 -1.68 8.37 45.78
CA LYS A 775 -2.25 7.27 46.54
C LYS A 775 -3.30 6.46 45.77
N VAL A 776 -3.84 7.03 44.69
CA VAL A 776 -4.74 6.33 43.81
C VAL A 776 -3.92 5.49 42.82
N THR A 777 -4.15 4.18 42.86
CA THR A 777 -3.44 3.17 42.04
C THR A 777 -4.46 2.30 41.28
N LEU A 778 -3.97 1.36 40.43
CA LEU A 778 -4.82 0.33 39.81
C LEU A 778 -5.17 -0.84 40.76
N SER A 779 -4.88 -0.72 42.06
CA SER A 779 -5.36 -1.69 43.06
C SER A 779 -6.87 -1.58 43.27
N SER A 780 -7.54 -2.71 43.49
CA SER A 780 -8.94 -2.74 43.87
C SER A 780 -9.22 -3.92 44.85
N ASN A 781 -10.32 -3.85 45.58
CA ASN A 781 -10.74 -4.88 46.52
C ASN A 781 -11.40 -6.10 45.84
N TYR A 782 -11.40 -6.15 44.53
CA TYR A 782 -12.02 -7.23 43.73
C TYR A 782 -11.00 -8.31 43.33
N PRO A 783 -11.44 -9.56 43.22
CA PRO A 783 -10.60 -10.68 42.80
C PRO A 783 -9.90 -10.41 41.43
N GLY A 784 -8.67 -10.82 41.35
CA GLY A 784 -7.84 -10.63 40.16
C GLY A 784 -7.12 -9.28 40.07
N SER A 785 -7.35 -8.36 41.00
CA SER A 785 -6.60 -7.11 41.12
C SER A 785 -5.18 -7.35 41.64
N LEU A 786 -4.22 -6.63 41.06
CA LEU A 786 -2.85 -6.56 41.55
C LEU A 786 -2.69 -5.44 42.58
N ASN A 787 -1.77 -5.62 43.53
CA ASN A 787 -1.40 -4.56 44.45
C ASN A 787 -0.32 -3.68 43.82
N TYR A 788 -0.73 -2.49 43.42
CA TYR A 788 0.20 -1.47 42.92
C TYR A 788 0.69 -0.62 44.09
N PRO A 789 1.99 -0.33 44.18
CA PRO A 789 2.52 0.49 45.25
C PRO A 789 2.03 1.96 45.16
N ILE A 790 1.91 2.60 46.28
CA ILE A 790 1.72 4.04 46.38
C ILE A 790 3.03 4.73 45.95
N GLU A 791 2.91 5.75 45.10
CA GLU A 791 4.06 6.49 44.61
C GLU A 791 4.30 7.74 45.49
N THR A 792 5.48 7.82 46.08
CA THR A 792 5.87 8.90 47.00
C THR A 792 6.97 9.81 46.48
N ASP A 793 7.49 9.50 45.30
CA ASP A 793 8.52 10.28 44.62
C ASP A 793 8.08 11.73 44.40
N ARG A 794 8.96 12.69 44.67
CA ARG A 794 8.69 14.12 44.48
C ARG A 794 8.79 14.60 43.06
N PHE A 795 9.53 13.87 42.23
CA PHE A 795 9.73 14.18 40.82
C PHE A 795 9.42 12.95 39.96
N SER A 796 8.92 13.18 38.76
CA SER A 796 8.78 12.13 37.76
C SER A 796 10.13 11.72 37.19
N ASN A 797 10.14 10.80 36.28
CA ASN A 797 11.29 10.64 35.38
C ASN A 797 11.48 11.93 34.58
N LEU A 798 12.73 12.39 34.43
CA LEU A 798 13.10 13.45 33.49
C LEU A 798 12.99 12.86 32.08
N VAL A 799 12.13 13.43 31.26
CA VAL A 799 11.91 12.97 29.87
C VAL A 799 12.68 13.89 28.93
N THR A 800 13.42 13.30 28.03
CA THR A 800 14.10 14.01 26.95
C THR A 800 13.75 13.38 25.60
N GLU A 801 13.45 14.19 24.60
CA GLU A 801 13.20 13.76 23.22
C GLU A 801 14.04 14.62 22.28
N LEU A 802 14.80 14.00 21.40
CA LEU A 802 15.62 14.65 20.39
C LEU A 802 15.28 14.07 19.01
N GLY A 803 14.89 14.94 18.10
CA GLY A 803 14.79 14.68 16.67
C GLY A 803 15.79 15.56 15.93
N ALA A 804 16.59 15.00 15.02
CA ALA A 804 17.57 15.75 14.26
C ALA A 804 17.71 15.21 12.84
N GLU A 805 17.65 16.09 11.85
CA GLU A 805 18.12 15.84 10.49
C GLU A 805 19.60 16.18 10.42
N LEU A 806 20.48 15.20 10.68
CA LEU A 806 21.93 15.40 10.69
C LEU A 806 22.48 15.79 9.31
N THR A 807 21.89 15.21 8.29
CA THR A 807 22.13 15.56 6.87
C THR A 807 20.82 15.36 6.10
N ASP A 808 20.77 15.73 4.84
CA ASP A 808 19.60 15.47 3.99
C ASP A 808 19.31 13.97 3.79
N ARG A 809 20.24 13.09 4.21
CA ARG A 809 20.11 11.63 4.11
C ARG A 809 20.06 10.90 5.45
N VAL A 810 20.46 11.56 6.52
CA VAL A 810 20.58 10.95 7.85
C VAL A 810 19.71 11.68 8.85
N SER A 811 18.77 10.97 9.46
CA SER A 811 17.99 11.48 10.58
C SER A 811 18.18 10.61 11.81
N LEU A 812 18.15 11.25 12.96
CA LEU A 812 18.24 10.64 14.29
C LEU A 812 17.01 11.03 15.09
N SER A 813 16.33 10.05 15.69
CA SER A 813 15.36 10.29 16.73
C SER A 813 15.76 9.50 17.97
N THR A 814 15.77 10.15 19.12
CA THR A 814 16.07 9.48 20.39
C THR A 814 15.25 10.07 21.51
N GLY A 815 14.82 9.20 22.43
CA GLY A 815 14.13 9.58 23.64
C GLY A 815 14.70 8.85 24.84
N ALA A 816 14.80 9.52 25.97
CA ALA A 816 15.27 8.93 27.22
C ALA A 816 14.41 9.36 28.40
N GLN A 817 14.29 8.49 29.39
CA GLN A 817 13.69 8.79 30.69
C GLN A 817 14.70 8.42 31.77
N TRP A 818 15.12 9.42 32.52
CA TRP A 818 16.01 9.23 33.65
C TRP A 818 15.21 9.36 34.94
N ASN A 819 15.32 8.37 35.80
CA ASN A 819 14.68 8.40 37.12
C ASN A 819 15.63 8.99 38.15
N PRO A 820 15.31 10.15 38.73
CA PRO A 820 16.20 10.82 39.69
C PRO A 820 16.35 10.06 41.02
N HIS A 821 15.34 9.27 41.41
CA HIS A 821 15.38 8.53 42.70
C HIS A 821 16.21 7.24 42.60
N LEU A 822 16.18 6.59 41.42
CA LEU A 822 16.99 5.43 41.14
C LEU A 822 18.37 5.77 40.59
N ASN A 823 18.58 7.03 40.25
CA ASN A 823 19.77 7.54 39.56
C ASN A 823 20.10 6.68 38.31
N ALA A 824 19.09 6.34 37.56
CA ALA A 824 19.25 5.44 36.42
C ALA A 824 18.33 5.81 35.24
N VAL A 825 18.80 5.52 34.03
CA VAL A 825 17.93 5.55 32.85
C VAL A 825 16.99 4.36 32.95
N VAL A 826 15.68 4.61 32.92
CA VAL A 826 14.63 3.58 32.96
C VAL A 826 14.01 3.30 31.60
N ARG A 827 14.18 4.23 30.66
CA ARG A 827 13.76 4.07 29.28
C ARG A 827 14.71 4.79 28.34
N HIS A 828 15.02 4.18 27.23
CA HIS A 828 15.76 4.80 26.15
C HIS A 828 15.37 4.15 24.83
N ASN A 829 15.05 4.95 23.85
CA ASN A 829 14.84 4.52 22.46
C ASN A 829 15.69 5.40 21.55
N ALA A 830 16.26 4.81 20.54
CA ALA A 830 17.00 5.52 19.50
C ALA A 830 16.74 4.89 18.15
N MET A 831 16.58 5.71 17.14
CA MET A 831 16.45 5.32 15.76
C MET A 831 17.34 6.21 14.89
N LEU A 832 18.25 5.60 14.18
CA LEU A 832 19.07 6.22 13.14
C LEU A 832 18.56 5.73 11.79
N HIS A 833 18.22 6.67 10.93
CA HIS A 833 17.70 6.39 9.60
C HIS A 833 18.58 7.05 8.55
N TYR A 834 19.09 6.23 7.63
CA TYR A 834 19.79 6.67 6.43
C TYR A 834 18.92 6.38 5.22
N LEU A 835 18.64 7.41 4.44
CA LEU A 835 17.88 7.33 3.19
C LEU A 835 18.57 8.13 2.11
N ASN A 836 19.07 7.43 1.12
CA ASN A 836 19.45 8.03 -0.16
C ASN A 836 18.34 7.70 -1.17
N LYS A 837 17.58 8.73 -1.59
CA LYS A 837 16.44 8.54 -2.48
C LYS A 837 16.87 7.89 -3.78
N PRO A 838 16.02 7.02 -4.37
CA PRO A 838 16.33 6.47 -5.70
C PRO A 838 16.44 7.59 -6.72
N ASP A 839 17.41 7.47 -7.58
CA ASP A 839 17.58 8.30 -8.78
C ASP A 839 17.19 7.46 -10.00
N ALA A 840 16.98 8.11 -11.16
CA ALA A 840 16.58 7.44 -12.42
C ALA A 840 17.45 6.20 -12.77
N ASN A 841 18.71 6.21 -12.35
CA ASN A 841 19.71 5.17 -12.66
C ASN A 841 20.18 4.35 -11.45
N LYS A 842 19.69 4.64 -10.23
CA LYS A 842 20.16 3.94 -9.02
C LYS A 842 18.99 3.61 -8.09
N PRO A 843 18.87 2.38 -7.61
CA PRO A 843 17.93 2.04 -6.54
C PRO A 843 18.27 2.83 -5.27
N GLY A 844 17.23 3.08 -4.48
CA GLY A 844 17.38 3.77 -3.19
C GLY A 844 18.21 2.97 -2.20
N GLU A 845 19.04 3.66 -1.41
CA GLU A 845 19.81 3.07 -0.32
C GLU A 845 19.12 3.39 1.01
N ILE A 846 18.79 2.38 1.78
CA ILE A 846 18.10 2.51 3.06
C ILE A 846 18.85 1.68 4.09
N VAL A 847 19.17 2.31 5.23
CA VAL A 847 19.65 1.61 6.42
C VAL A 847 18.98 2.23 7.65
N ASN A 848 18.37 1.39 8.46
CA ASN A 848 17.78 1.78 9.73
C ASN A 848 18.45 1.01 10.85
N PHE A 849 18.78 1.69 11.92
CA PHE A 849 19.23 1.10 13.17
C PHE A 849 18.33 1.59 14.28
N GLY A 850 17.66 0.66 14.94
CA GLY A 850 16.80 0.90 16.08
C GLY A 850 17.35 0.25 17.34
N TYR A 851 17.19 0.93 18.46
CA TYR A 851 17.56 0.44 19.78
C TYR A 851 16.48 0.85 20.77
N ARG A 852 16.12 -0.04 21.65
CA ARG A 852 15.09 0.20 22.67
C ARG A 852 15.50 -0.33 24.01
N TYR A 853 15.35 0.46 25.11
CA TYR A 853 15.57 0.15 26.52
C TYR A 853 14.38 0.55 27.37
N ARG A 854 13.85 -0.39 28.20
CA ARG A 854 12.80 -0.15 29.19
C ARG A 854 13.00 -1.05 30.40
N LYS A 855 13.10 -0.45 31.55
CA LYS A 855 13.08 -1.14 32.82
C LYS A 855 11.73 -0.87 33.47
N ASN A 856 11.01 -1.92 33.81
CA ASN A 856 9.76 -1.76 34.55
C ASN A 856 10.04 -1.35 35.99
N THR A 857 9.45 -0.25 36.42
CA THR A 857 9.58 0.26 37.82
C THR A 857 8.25 0.31 38.57
N LEU A 858 7.14 0.11 37.89
CA LEU A 858 5.80 0.37 38.43
C LEU A 858 4.90 -0.85 38.49
N LEU A 859 5.13 -1.84 37.62
CA LEU A 859 4.25 -3.01 37.57
C LEU A 859 4.71 -4.07 38.56
N PRO A 860 3.84 -4.57 39.43
CA PRO A 860 4.18 -5.62 40.36
C PRO A 860 4.51 -6.92 39.64
N ILE A 861 5.41 -7.70 40.20
CA ILE A 861 5.76 -9.04 39.68
C ILE A 861 4.54 -9.95 39.79
N PRO A 862 4.09 -10.62 38.71
CA PRO A 862 2.92 -11.48 38.78
C PRO A 862 3.13 -12.66 39.76
N PRO A 863 2.07 -13.14 40.39
CA PRO A 863 2.13 -14.35 41.21
C PRO A 863 2.67 -15.54 40.39
N GLY A 864 3.61 -16.29 40.95
CA GLY A 864 4.24 -17.45 40.32
C GLY A 864 5.55 -17.15 39.60
N TYR A 865 5.96 -15.88 39.49
CA TYR A 865 7.29 -15.52 39.02
C TYR A 865 8.29 -15.39 40.18
N PRO A 866 9.57 -15.74 39.96
CA PRO A 866 10.62 -15.46 40.96
C PRO A 866 10.68 -13.96 41.34
N PRO A 867 11.01 -13.62 42.58
CA PRO A 867 11.06 -12.21 43.02
C PRO A 867 12.01 -11.34 42.20
N ASP A 868 13.06 -11.93 41.66
CA ASP A 868 14.05 -11.24 40.83
C ASP A 868 13.73 -11.26 39.33
N SER A 869 12.61 -11.87 38.96
CA SER A 869 12.21 -11.92 37.54
C SER A 869 11.82 -10.51 37.05
N ARG A 870 12.15 -10.23 35.80
CA ARG A 870 11.82 -8.95 35.12
C ARG A 870 10.96 -9.21 33.89
N PRO A 871 9.74 -9.73 34.10
CA PRO A 871 8.90 -10.18 32.97
C PRO A 871 8.45 -9.05 32.04
N TYR A 872 8.67 -7.80 32.44
CA TYR A 872 8.24 -6.62 31.71
C TYR A 872 9.38 -5.72 31.22
N ASP A 873 10.61 -6.12 31.50
CA ASP A 873 11.77 -5.42 30.99
C ASP A 873 11.95 -5.72 29.50
N ILE A 874 12.48 -4.76 28.80
CA ILE A 874 12.62 -4.80 27.34
C ILE A 874 14.07 -4.45 26.94
N PHE A 875 14.78 -5.23 26.05
CA PHE A 875 16.08 -4.94 25.45
C PHE A 875 16.23 -5.52 24.04
N GLN A 876 16.03 -4.71 23.05
CA GLN A 876 16.07 -5.12 21.66
C GLN A 876 16.92 -4.20 20.82
N SER A 877 17.49 -4.76 19.80
CA SER A 877 18.02 -4.06 18.64
C SER A 877 17.21 -4.43 17.39
N ASP A 878 17.06 -3.49 16.50
CA ASP A 878 16.42 -3.68 15.20
C ASP A 878 17.31 -3.07 14.13
N VAL A 879 17.62 -3.85 13.09
CA VAL A 879 18.36 -3.37 11.93
C VAL A 879 17.55 -3.73 10.71
N SER A 880 17.27 -2.76 9.84
CA SER A 880 16.65 -3.04 8.55
C SER A 880 17.33 -2.26 7.43
N PHE A 881 17.37 -2.86 6.26
CA PHE A 881 18.07 -2.25 5.14
C PHE A 881 17.50 -2.72 3.79
N HIS A 882 17.65 -1.84 2.81
CA HIS A 882 17.60 -2.10 1.37
C HIS A 882 18.84 -1.46 0.75
N TRP A 883 19.74 -2.28 0.22
CA TRP A 883 21.04 -1.80 -0.24
C TRP A 883 21.41 -2.38 -1.60
N PRO A 884 21.68 -1.55 -2.61
CA PRO A 884 22.19 -2.01 -3.89
C PRO A 884 23.60 -2.62 -3.74
N VAL A 885 23.78 -3.82 -4.26
CA VAL A 885 25.04 -4.58 -4.11
C VAL A 885 25.81 -4.63 -5.41
N TYR A 886 25.16 -5.05 -6.49
CA TYR A 886 25.82 -5.23 -7.79
C TYR A 886 24.80 -5.17 -8.94
N ASN A 887 25.04 -4.35 -9.95
CA ASN A 887 24.13 -4.11 -11.06
C ASN A 887 22.71 -3.80 -10.53
N ASP A 888 21.72 -4.56 -10.99
CA ASP A 888 20.31 -4.39 -10.60
C ASP A 888 19.95 -5.19 -9.33
N TRP A 889 20.93 -5.74 -8.59
CA TRP A 889 20.68 -6.51 -7.37
C TRP A 889 20.79 -5.64 -6.12
N SER A 890 19.78 -5.75 -5.26
CA SER A 890 19.79 -5.17 -3.93
C SER A 890 19.67 -6.27 -2.88
N ALA A 891 20.40 -6.14 -1.79
CA ALA A 891 20.20 -6.95 -0.60
C ALA A 891 19.13 -6.29 0.26
N VAL A 892 18.20 -7.09 0.79
CA VAL A 892 17.11 -6.63 1.64
C VAL A 892 17.10 -7.44 2.92
N GLY A 893 16.81 -6.77 4.04
CA GLY A 893 16.75 -7.50 5.30
C GLY A 893 16.23 -6.68 6.46
N ARG A 894 15.79 -7.41 7.48
CA ARG A 894 15.49 -6.90 8.81
C ARG A 894 15.86 -7.94 9.84
N TRP A 895 16.36 -7.49 10.98
CA TRP A 895 16.69 -8.36 12.09
C TRP A 895 16.35 -7.66 13.41
N THR A 896 15.35 -8.17 14.08
CA THR A 896 14.93 -7.76 15.42
C THR A 896 15.42 -8.80 16.42
N TYR A 897 16.30 -8.41 17.30
CA TYR A 897 16.95 -9.27 18.27
C TYR A 897 16.67 -8.82 19.70
N SER A 898 16.19 -9.74 20.54
CA SER A 898 16.07 -9.52 21.98
C SER A 898 17.40 -9.81 22.66
N LEU A 899 18.02 -8.75 23.18
CA LEU A 899 19.18 -8.83 24.04
C LEU A 899 18.83 -9.39 25.43
N LEU A 900 17.53 -9.29 25.85
CA LEU A 900 17.00 -9.88 27.08
C LEU A 900 17.00 -11.40 27.03
N ASN A 901 16.41 -11.95 26.01
CA ASN A 901 16.19 -13.38 25.85
C ASN A 901 17.25 -14.04 24.96
N ASN A 902 18.27 -13.29 24.53
CA ASN A 902 19.29 -13.75 23.59
C ASN A 902 18.69 -14.48 22.38
N SER A 903 17.63 -13.91 21.79
CA SER A 903 16.87 -14.57 20.74
C SER A 903 16.42 -13.63 19.62
N THR A 904 16.43 -14.17 18.39
CA THR A 904 15.84 -13.49 17.24
C THR A 904 14.30 -13.52 17.37
N GLN A 905 13.69 -12.35 17.43
CA GLN A 905 12.22 -12.20 17.51
C GLN A 905 11.56 -12.32 16.14
N ASP A 906 12.08 -11.58 15.18
CA ASP A 906 11.71 -11.61 13.77
C ASP A 906 12.92 -11.23 12.94
N GLY A 907 13.09 -11.86 11.81
CA GLY A 907 14.15 -11.49 10.89
C GLY A 907 13.94 -12.13 9.53
N PHE A 908 14.27 -11.38 8.50
CA PHE A 908 14.35 -11.89 7.15
C PHE A 908 15.59 -11.33 6.47
N PHE A 909 16.08 -12.10 5.53
CA PHE A 909 17.16 -11.70 4.64
C PHE A 909 16.88 -12.23 3.25
N GLY A 910 17.21 -11.44 2.24
CA GLY A 910 17.04 -11.82 0.86
C GLY A 910 17.59 -10.84 -0.13
N PHE A 911 17.18 -11.02 -1.36
CA PHE A 911 17.65 -10.24 -2.49
C PHE A 911 16.48 -9.79 -3.35
N GLU A 912 16.61 -8.59 -3.88
CA GLU A 912 15.76 -8.04 -4.92
C GLU A 912 16.63 -7.79 -6.15
N LYS A 913 16.16 -8.23 -7.31
CA LYS A 913 16.70 -7.83 -8.61
C LYS A 913 15.63 -7.09 -9.36
N GLU A 914 15.88 -5.85 -9.70
CA GLU A 914 14.94 -5.01 -10.45
C GLU A 914 15.59 -4.49 -11.73
N ASN A 915 14.93 -4.72 -12.85
CA ASN A 915 15.27 -4.07 -14.12
C ASN A 915 14.01 -3.47 -14.78
N CYS A 916 14.16 -2.94 -16.00
CA CYS A 916 13.05 -2.28 -16.69
C CYS A 916 11.88 -3.20 -17.04
N CYS A 917 12.08 -4.52 -17.18
CA CYS A 917 11.04 -5.42 -17.64
C CYS A 917 10.59 -6.48 -16.63
N TRP A 918 11.33 -6.72 -15.55
CA TRP A 918 10.91 -7.64 -14.49
C TRP A 918 11.60 -7.36 -13.17
N THR A 919 10.97 -7.80 -12.10
CA THR A 919 11.54 -7.77 -10.75
C THR A 919 11.47 -9.16 -10.13
N PHE A 920 12.53 -9.59 -9.49
CA PHE A 920 12.61 -10.82 -8.72
C PHE A 920 12.92 -10.48 -7.27
N ARG A 921 12.14 -11.03 -6.34
CA ARG A 921 12.32 -10.89 -4.90
C ARG A 921 12.37 -12.28 -4.27
N PHE A 922 13.30 -12.47 -3.39
CA PHE A 922 13.48 -13.73 -2.65
C PHE A 922 13.89 -13.43 -1.22
N ILE A 923 13.19 -14.06 -0.25
CA ILE A 923 13.54 -13.94 1.16
C ILE A 923 13.42 -15.27 1.90
N GLY A 924 14.35 -15.49 2.86
CA GLY A 924 14.19 -16.41 3.98
C GLY A 924 13.76 -15.62 5.21
N ARG A 925 12.70 -16.03 5.91
CA ARG A 925 12.20 -15.41 7.14
C ARG A 925 12.20 -16.39 8.30
N ARG A 926 12.57 -15.90 9.49
CA ARG A 926 12.39 -16.57 10.79
C ARG A 926 11.63 -15.65 11.73
N TRP A 927 10.57 -16.14 12.36
CA TRP A 927 9.76 -15.35 13.29
C TRP A 927 9.21 -16.23 14.42
N ILE A 928 8.78 -15.59 15.51
CA ILE A 928 8.12 -16.26 16.65
C ILE A 928 6.62 -16.02 16.57
N ASN A 929 5.81 -17.08 16.66
CA ASN A 929 4.36 -17.03 16.42
C ASN A 929 3.49 -16.80 17.65
N SER A 930 4.01 -16.87 18.85
CA SER A 930 3.23 -16.68 20.08
C SER A 930 4.06 -16.09 21.20
N SER A 931 3.48 -15.14 21.93
CA SER A 931 3.99 -14.75 23.23
C SER A 931 3.52 -15.79 24.24
N THR A 932 4.44 -16.54 24.84
CA THR A 932 4.13 -17.44 25.95
C THR A 932 4.27 -16.75 27.32
N LEU A 933 3.92 -15.50 27.42
CA LEU A 933 3.76 -14.88 28.72
C LEU A 933 2.52 -15.47 29.36
N ASN A 934 2.73 -16.41 30.30
CA ASN A 934 1.70 -16.91 31.21
C ASN A 934 1.26 -15.80 32.17
N LEU A 935 0.67 -14.75 31.62
CA LEU A 935 0.02 -13.71 32.42
C LEU A 935 -1.38 -14.22 32.77
N ASN A 936 -1.47 -14.98 33.87
CA ASN A 936 -2.76 -15.40 34.44
C ASN A 936 -3.58 -14.19 34.97
N ASN A 937 -3.14 -12.97 34.74
CA ASN A 937 -3.79 -11.76 35.19
C ASN A 937 -4.33 -10.90 34.04
N PRO A 938 -5.66 -10.75 33.89
CA PRO A 938 -6.29 -10.03 32.80
C PRO A 938 -5.97 -8.52 32.76
N VAL A 939 -5.72 -7.91 33.93
CA VAL A 939 -5.43 -6.48 34.03
C VAL A 939 -4.07 -6.16 33.39
N LEU A 940 -3.10 -7.05 33.52
CA LEU A 940 -1.77 -6.87 32.96
C LEU A 940 -1.74 -7.07 31.45
N GLN A 941 -2.57 -7.95 30.91
CA GLN A 941 -2.62 -8.20 29.46
C GLN A 941 -3.15 -7.01 28.66
N ASN A 942 -4.01 -6.20 29.28
CA ASN A 942 -4.58 -5.01 28.63
C ASN A 942 -3.69 -3.76 28.77
N SER A 943 -2.76 -3.75 29.71
CA SER A 943 -1.96 -2.58 30.05
C SER A 943 -0.49 -2.69 29.63
N LEU A 944 -0.05 -3.86 29.18
CA LEU A 944 1.33 -4.08 28.82
C LEU A 944 1.59 -3.90 27.34
N PRO A 945 2.63 -3.16 26.97
CA PRO A 945 3.16 -3.21 25.63
C PRO A 945 3.66 -4.62 25.32
N VAL A 946 3.73 -4.93 24.04
CA VAL A 946 4.24 -6.22 23.54
C VAL A 946 5.57 -6.56 24.21
N VAL A 947 5.56 -7.62 24.99
CA VAL A 947 6.74 -8.18 25.63
C VAL A 947 7.46 -9.05 24.59
N ASP A 948 8.75 -9.29 24.78
CA ASP A 948 9.52 -10.21 23.94
C ASP A 948 8.78 -11.53 23.76
N ALA A 949 8.51 -11.86 22.51
CA ALA A 949 7.84 -13.11 22.20
C ALA A 949 8.74 -14.28 22.60
N THR A 950 8.26 -15.11 23.52
CA THR A 950 8.86 -16.40 23.84
C THR A 950 7.96 -17.48 23.26
N GLY A 951 8.43 -18.23 22.29
CA GLY A 951 7.62 -19.23 21.63
C GLY A 951 8.40 -20.04 20.61
N ILE A 952 7.68 -20.92 19.89
CA ILE A 952 8.29 -21.75 18.87
C ILE A 952 8.60 -20.88 17.64
N SER A 953 9.88 -20.77 17.29
CA SER A 953 10.28 -20.09 16.07
C SER A 953 9.79 -20.84 14.84
N GLN A 954 9.39 -20.09 13.83
CA GLN A 954 8.98 -20.56 12.51
C GLN A 954 9.95 -20.10 11.46
N THR A 955 10.08 -20.85 10.38
CA THR A 955 10.84 -20.46 9.21
C THR A 955 10.00 -20.59 7.96
N GLY A 956 10.29 -19.76 6.98
CA GLY A 956 9.64 -19.80 5.68
C GLY A 956 10.53 -19.20 4.59
N VAL A 957 10.29 -19.64 3.36
CA VAL A 957 10.95 -19.11 2.16
C VAL A 957 9.87 -18.61 1.22
N PHE A 958 10.06 -17.41 0.69
CA PHE A 958 9.10 -16.72 -0.16
C PHE A 958 9.82 -16.11 -1.35
N PHE A 959 9.13 -16.09 -2.48
CA PHE A 959 9.62 -15.43 -3.67
C PHE A 959 8.48 -14.74 -4.44
N GLU A 960 8.86 -13.74 -5.21
CA GLU A 960 8.00 -13.02 -6.14
C GLU A 960 8.76 -12.78 -7.43
N VAL A 961 8.08 -13.00 -8.55
CA VAL A 961 8.53 -12.60 -9.89
C VAL A 961 7.48 -11.65 -10.45
N GLU A 962 7.81 -10.41 -10.66
CA GLU A 962 6.94 -9.40 -11.28
C GLU A 962 7.42 -9.14 -12.71
N LEU A 963 6.58 -9.48 -13.69
CA LEU A 963 6.82 -9.16 -15.10
C LEU A 963 6.14 -7.81 -15.38
N LYS A 964 6.94 -6.76 -15.52
CA LYS A 964 6.42 -5.38 -15.64
C LYS A 964 5.60 -5.24 -16.93
N GLY A 965 4.40 -4.68 -16.80
CA GLY A 965 3.45 -4.58 -17.91
C GLY A 965 2.66 -5.87 -18.22
N PHE A 966 2.84 -6.93 -17.42
CA PHE A 966 2.08 -8.17 -17.59
C PHE A 966 1.47 -8.68 -16.27
N THR A 967 2.26 -9.23 -15.34
CA THR A 967 1.74 -9.79 -14.08
C THR A 967 2.84 -10.04 -13.06
N GLY A 968 2.45 -10.20 -11.78
CA GLY A 968 3.34 -10.68 -10.71
C GLY A 968 2.96 -12.08 -10.26
N ILE A 969 3.92 -12.99 -10.14
CA ILE A 969 3.76 -14.39 -9.73
C ILE A 969 4.47 -14.57 -8.38
N GLY A 970 3.83 -15.19 -7.39
CA GLY A 970 4.39 -15.44 -6.07
C GLY A 970 3.70 -14.63 -4.97
N GLU A 971 4.33 -14.55 -3.79
CA GLU A 971 3.83 -13.76 -2.65
C GLU A 971 4.21 -12.29 -2.85
N LYS A 972 3.34 -11.36 -2.43
CA LYS A 972 3.58 -9.91 -2.59
C LYS A 972 4.61 -9.42 -1.58
N LEU A 973 5.89 -9.57 -1.92
CA LEU A 973 7.01 -9.17 -1.09
C LEU A 973 7.25 -7.65 -1.09
N ASP A 974 6.86 -6.94 -2.15
CA ASP A 974 6.88 -5.49 -2.21
C ASP A 974 6.10 -4.86 -1.03
N GLN A 975 4.85 -5.29 -0.81
CA GLN A 975 4.01 -4.83 0.30
C GLN A 975 4.54 -5.26 1.67
N PHE A 976 5.23 -6.40 1.73
CA PHE A 976 5.88 -6.84 2.94
C PHE A 976 7.08 -5.93 3.27
N PHE A 977 7.91 -5.56 2.29
CA PHE A 977 9.05 -4.66 2.49
C PHE A 977 8.62 -3.27 2.92
N GLU A 978 7.54 -2.70 2.33
CA GLU A 978 6.99 -1.40 2.74
C GLU A 978 6.60 -1.36 4.22
N LYS A 979 6.12 -2.49 4.76
CA LYS A 979 5.74 -2.61 6.17
C LYS A 979 6.91 -2.91 7.10
N GLN A 980 7.97 -3.53 6.60
CA GLN A 980 9.06 -4.05 7.42
C GLN A 980 10.33 -3.20 7.38
N ILE A 981 10.55 -2.44 6.32
CA ILE A 981 11.72 -1.58 6.14
C ILE A 981 11.26 -0.13 6.11
N TYR A 982 11.51 0.61 7.17
CA TYR A 982 11.15 2.03 7.22
C TYR A 982 11.83 2.80 6.08
N GLY A 983 11.02 3.58 5.34
CA GLY A 983 11.50 4.35 4.18
C GLY A 983 11.48 3.61 2.85
N TYR A 984 11.27 2.28 2.83
CA TYR A 984 11.08 1.55 1.58
C TYR A 984 9.75 1.95 0.93
N ARG A 985 9.84 2.24 -0.36
CA ARG A 985 8.66 2.45 -1.21
C ARG A 985 8.84 1.63 -2.47
N LYS A 986 7.79 0.98 -2.92
CA LYS A 986 7.80 0.33 -4.22
C LYS A 986 8.18 1.37 -5.29
N SER A 987 9.10 1.00 -6.17
CA SER A 987 9.39 1.80 -7.35
C SER A 987 8.12 1.89 -8.20
N GLU A 988 7.60 3.09 -8.41
CA GLU A 988 6.47 3.36 -9.34
C GLU A 988 6.95 3.35 -10.81
N LYS A 989 8.04 2.62 -11.10
CA LYS A 989 8.64 2.53 -12.43
C LYS A 989 7.88 1.60 -13.36
#